data_cd31d7bcbb5e1df562b209df51e91408
#
_entry.id   cd31d7bcbb5e1df562b209df51e91408
#
_cell.length_a   1.000
_cell.length_b   1.000
_cell.length_c   1.000
_cell.angle_alpha   90.00
_cell.angle_beta   90.00
_cell.angle_gamma   90.00
#
_symmetry.space_group_name_H-M   'P 1'
#
loop_
_entity.id
_entity.type
_entity.pdbx_description
1 polymer ?
#
loop_
_entity_poly.entity_id
_entity_poly.type
_entity_poly.pdbx_seq_one_letter_code
_entity_poly.pdbx_strand_id
1 'polypeptide(L)'
;MGRYGDDVNAVTRWRTRTQKELHRPLAEAVGAKTAKAFSALHVGTVGEALGHLPRRYLTGTETTDLSHLVIDTEVALVADVVGVEVHTNKTVTGRERRPRQRLEVMLSDGKARLPVTFFGKPHIVSYWQRIFSAHTHGIFVGKVGEFRGNPQLVHPDFVMIDRNGKVVAGREEGKVMAAQVQRHGLLGLYQQTSKLRTWEIASVESMLLESTPELEDTLPEWLRQEADLPSLWEAYHAIHYPHSVAEADRGAERLIWEEAIATQVTMAVRRRSAERHDAPVCSRRDGGLLAAFEDRLPFTPTVGQDEVSRVIDADLSADRPMHRLLQGEVGSGKTFVALRAMLQVVDAGHQAVLLAPTEVLAQQHYRTIINMLGDLASGGGLDAPEISTGVALLTGSMKAAGTRAALADIASGAAGIIVGTHSLLSGRVIYNDIGLVVVDEQHRFGVEQRSVLTTGEGARPHELVLTATPIPRTVAMTVFGDLEVSSLRELPTGRADVQTTVVDLPAHGSWLTRAWRRIREECDAGHQVFVVCPRINSDDADDVEGGRPPAAAVEELAPQLATGPLAGLRVEALHSRLDSSEKDLVMDRFIKGESQVLISTTVIEVGVDVPNATMMVIMDADRFGVSQLHQLRGRIGRGNLPGLCLLVTTAPPGSVARERLDAVAASRDGFELAELDLAQRHEGNVLGSSQAGYSSPLRLLRVLDHAEIVTASKDLAERWVAEAPDDPRLLDVVTATEMLAEGNLMEQG
;
A
#
# COMPACT_ATOMS: atom_id res chain seq x y z
N MET A 1 19.64 -17.10 20.75
CA MET A 1 20.16 -18.49 20.64
C MET A 1 18.96 -19.42 20.69
N GLY A 2 18.48 -19.87 19.56
CA GLY A 2 17.37 -20.82 19.55
C GLY A 2 16.77 -20.98 18.16
N ARG A 3 16.96 -22.17 17.61
CA ARG A 3 16.26 -22.80 16.49
C ARG A 3 16.73 -22.47 15.06
N TYR A 4 17.91 -22.98 14.74
CA TYR A 4 18.25 -23.51 13.43
C TYR A 4 18.06 -25.04 13.53
N GLY A 5 16.88 -25.53 13.26
CA GLY A 5 16.62 -26.96 13.46
C GLY A 5 15.41 -27.58 12.77
N ASP A 6 14.83 -26.90 11.74
CA ASP A 6 13.67 -27.46 11.04
C ASP A 6 13.79 -27.41 9.49
N ASP A 7 14.99 -27.23 8.93
CA ASP A 7 15.16 -27.03 7.47
C ASP A 7 15.27 -28.32 6.63
N VAL A 8 15.11 -29.51 7.20
CA VAL A 8 15.16 -30.76 6.40
C VAL A 8 13.86 -31.00 5.61
N ASN A 9 12.77 -30.29 5.94
CA ASN A 9 11.49 -30.39 5.21
C ASN A 9 11.34 -29.37 4.04
N ALA A 10 12.19 -28.37 3.95
CA ALA A 10 12.09 -27.34 2.91
C ALA A 10 12.41 -27.86 1.51
N VAL A 11 13.38 -28.78 1.38
CA VAL A 11 13.83 -29.31 0.08
C VAL A 11 12.78 -30.18 -0.62
N THR A 12 11.84 -30.78 0.13
CA THR A 12 10.76 -31.61 -0.42
C THR A 12 9.56 -30.82 -0.94
N ARG A 13 9.51 -29.50 -0.71
CA ARG A 13 8.37 -28.63 -1.06
C ARG A 13 8.40 -28.17 -2.52
N TRP A 14 9.61 -28.01 -3.10
CA TRP A 14 9.79 -27.56 -4.47
C TRP A 14 9.72 -28.70 -5.47
N ARG A 15 9.01 -28.50 -6.57
CA ARG A 15 8.76 -29.51 -7.61
C ARG A 15 9.77 -29.43 -8.74
N THR A 16 10.06 -28.20 -9.19
CA THR A 16 11.01 -27.98 -10.27
C THR A 16 12.46 -27.93 -9.76
N ARG A 17 13.40 -28.27 -10.63
CA ARG A 17 14.83 -28.16 -10.33
C ARG A 17 15.25 -26.70 -10.13
N THR A 18 14.67 -25.80 -10.91
CA THR A 18 14.96 -24.38 -10.87
C THR A 18 14.61 -23.78 -9.51
N GLN A 19 13.41 -24.06 -8.99
CA GLN A 19 13.01 -23.53 -7.69
C GLN A 19 13.84 -24.13 -6.54
N LYS A 20 14.24 -25.41 -6.63
CA LYS A 20 15.18 -26.02 -5.68
C LYS A 20 16.51 -25.30 -5.65
N GLU A 21 17.04 -24.94 -6.81
CA GLU A 21 18.33 -24.24 -6.92
C GLU A 21 18.22 -22.78 -6.45
N LEU A 22 17.17 -22.05 -6.85
CA LEU A 22 16.96 -20.68 -6.42
C LEU A 22 16.75 -20.55 -4.90
N HIS A 23 16.11 -21.53 -4.27
CA HIS A 23 15.90 -21.55 -2.81
C HIS A 23 17.02 -22.28 -2.05
N ARG A 24 18.07 -22.70 -2.71
CA ARG A 24 19.25 -23.25 -2.06
C ARG A 24 19.88 -22.18 -1.13
N PRO A 25 20.20 -22.53 0.14
CA PRO A 25 20.84 -21.58 1.04
C PRO A 25 22.12 -20.99 0.46
N LEU A 26 22.27 -19.68 0.51
CA LEU A 26 23.44 -18.98 -0.03
C LEU A 26 24.73 -19.47 0.62
N ALA A 27 24.68 -19.89 1.90
CA ALA A 27 25.82 -20.41 2.62
C ALA A 27 26.41 -21.69 2.01
N GLU A 28 25.59 -22.50 1.33
CA GLU A 28 26.05 -23.71 0.63
C GLU A 28 26.75 -23.38 -0.70
N ALA A 29 26.35 -22.28 -1.34
CA ALA A 29 26.94 -21.88 -2.61
C ALA A 29 28.21 -21.07 -2.44
N VAL A 30 28.27 -20.13 -1.48
CA VAL A 30 29.38 -19.16 -1.34
C VAL A 30 30.16 -19.28 -0.02
N GLY A 31 29.74 -20.21 0.84
CA GLY A 31 30.33 -20.44 2.16
C GLY A 31 29.74 -19.53 3.26
N ALA A 32 29.72 -20.03 4.50
CA ALA A 32 29.05 -19.41 5.64
C ALA A 32 29.53 -17.97 5.96
N LYS A 33 30.79 -17.66 5.76
CA LYS A 33 31.36 -16.33 6.05
C LYS A 33 30.81 -15.26 5.09
N THR A 34 30.77 -15.58 3.80
CA THR A 34 30.24 -14.69 2.76
C THR A 34 28.73 -14.52 2.91
N ALA A 35 28.00 -15.62 3.06
CA ALA A 35 26.55 -15.59 3.28
C ALA A 35 26.17 -14.75 4.51
N LYS A 36 26.95 -14.81 5.60
CA LYS A 36 26.73 -13.95 6.78
C LYS A 36 26.88 -12.46 6.47
N ALA A 37 27.70 -12.07 5.50
CA ALA A 37 27.80 -10.67 5.09
C ALA A 37 26.56 -10.22 4.32
N PHE A 38 25.97 -11.10 3.50
CA PHE A 38 24.73 -10.86 2.76
C PHE A 38 23.47 -10.81 3.64
N SER A 39 23.49 -11.38 4.83
CA SER A 39 22.33 -11.30 5.77
C SER A 39 21.96 -9.87 6.15
N ALA A 40 22.90 -8.91 6.09
CA ALA A 40 22.64 -7.49 6.30
C ALA A 40 21.85 -6.83 5.15
N LEU A 41 21.74 -7.50 4.01
CA LEU A 41 20.93 -7.13 2.85
C LEU A 41 19.65 -7.97 2.76
N HIS A 42 19.34 -8.77 3.78
CA HIS A 42 18.24 -9.74 3.80
C HIS A 42 18.30 -10.76 2.66
N VAL A 43 19.50 -11.14 2.25
CA VAL A 43 19.77 -12.12 1.19
C VAL A 43 20.28 -13.41 1.84
N GLY A 44 19.50 -14.48 1.75
CA GLY A 44 19.79 -15.79 2.36
C GLY A 44 19.83 -16.95 1.38
N THR A 45 19.31 -16.78 0.16
CA THR A 45 19.24 -17.83 -0.88
C THR A 45 19.96 -17.42 -2.15
N VAL A 46 20.22 -18.39 -3.04
CA VAL A 46 20.81 -18.15 -4.35
C VAL A 46 19.93 -17.25 -5.21
N GLY A 47 18.60 -17.49 -5.23
CA GLY A 47 17.66 -16.66 -5.98
C GLY A 47 17.56 -15.24 -5.47
N GLU A 48 17.63 -15.03 -4.15
CA GLU A 48 17.66 -13.68 -3.57
C GLU A 48 18.94 -12.93 -3.92
N ALA A 49 20.07 -13.63 -4.01
CA ALA A 49 21.32 -13.05 -4.49
C ALA A 49 21.19 -12.66 -5.97
N LEU A 50 20.86 -13.60 -6.87
CA LEU A 50 20.68 -13.32 -8.29
C LEU A 50 19.60 -12.26 -8.57
N GLY A 51 18.60 -12.11 -7.69
CA GLY A 51 17.60 -11.05 -7.72
C GLY A 51 18.03 -9.74 -7.05
N HIS A 52 19.28 -9.64 -6.54
CA HIS A 52 19.79 -8.41 -5.96
C HIS A 52 20.34 -7.50 -7.05
N LEU A 53 19.52 -6.60 -7.57
CA LEU A 53 19.83 -5.80 -8.75
C LEU A 53 20.82 -4.66 -8.47
N PRO A 54 21.69 -4.30 -9.43
CA PRO A 54 22.44 -3.07 -9.39
C PRO A 54 21.51 -1.86 -9.39
N ARG A 55 21.82 -0.84 -8.59
CA ARG A 55 21.06 0.44 -8.58
C ARG A 55 21.34 1.27 -9.82
N ARG A 56 22.51 1.14 -10.42
CA ARG A 56 22.92 1.81 -11.66
C ARG A 56 24.12 1.10 -12.29
N TYR A 57 24.39 1.41 -13.53
CA TYR A 57 25.54 0.93 -14.27
C TYR A 57 26.52 2.04 -14.59
N LEU A 58 27.83 1.73 -14.53
CA LEU A 58 28.89 2.63 -14.96
C LEU A 58 29.46 2.15 -16.28
N THR A 59 29.59 3.08 -17.23
CA THR A 59 30.42 2.91 -18.42
C THR A 59 31.86 3.25 -18.05
N GLY A 60 32.79 2.36 -18.29
CA GLY A 60 34.20 2.59 -17.92
C GLY A 60 34.91 3.69 -18.70
N THR A 61 34.24 4.37 -19.63
CA THR A 61 34.81 5.33 -20.56
C THR A 61 34.33 6.76 -20.37
N GLU A 62 33.27 7.02 -19.60
CA GLU A 62 32.72 8.37 -19.38
C GLU A 62 33.28 8.97 -18.10
N THR A 63 33.88 10.17 -18.21
CA THR A 63 34.19 11.02 -17.05
C THR A 63 32.90 11.50 -16.40
N THR A 64 32.75 11.24 -15.10
CA THR A 64 31.59 11.70 -14.36
C THR A 64 31.67 13.20 -14.11
N ASP A 65 30.57 13.93 -14.32
CA ASP A 65 30.48 15.36 -14.00
C ASP A 65 30.63 15.56 -12.48
N LEU A 66 31.75 16.16 -12.07
CA LEU A 66 32.06 16.43 -10.67
C LEU A 66 31.40 17.70 -10.13
N SER A 67 30.74 18.49 -10.97
CA SER A 67 30.13 19.78 -10.58
C SER A 67 28.77 19.65 -9.88
N HIS A 68 28.11 18.50 -9.99
CA HIS A 68 26.74 18.27 -9.47
C HIS A 68 26.66 17.15 -8.42
N LEU A 69 27.70 16.97 -7.61
CA LEU A 69 27.71 15.95 -6.57
C LEU A 69 26.82 16.35 -5.39
N VAL A 70 25.94 15.44 -4.98
CA VAL A 70 25.06 15.62 -3.81
C VAL A 70 25.73 15.03 -2.57
N ILE A 71 25.79 15.82 -1.48
CA ILE A 71 26.36 15.38 -0.21
C ILE A 71 25.50 14.23 0.36
N ASP A 72 26.16 13.29 1.06
CA ASP A 72 25.58 12.07 1.63
C ASP A 72 25.15 11.01 0.61
N THR A 73 25.35 11.22 -0.69
CA THR A 73 25.09 10.20 -1.71
C THR A 73 26.33 9.35 -2.00
N GLU A 74 26.12 8.09 -2.33
CA GLU A 74 27.17 7.19 -2.81
C GLU A 74 27.36 7.39 -4.30
N VAL A 75 28.63 7.59 -4.69
CA VAL A 75 29.00 7.87 -6.07
C VAL A 75 30.11 6.93 -6.55
N ALA A 76 30.05 6.62 -7.82
CA ALA A 76 31.18 6.04 -8.52
C ALA A 76 31.58 7.00 -9.63
N LEU A 77 32.84 7.37 -9.64
CA LEU A 77 33.39 8.44 -10.46
C LEU A 77 34.51 7.89 -11.33
N VAL A 78 34.48 8.18 -12.60
CA VAL A 78 35.63 8.03 -13.50
C VAL A 78 36.29 9.40 -13.62
N ALA A 79 37.51 9.54 -13.16
CA ALA A 79 38.20 10.83 -13.11
C ALA A 79 39.70 10.70 -13.25
N ASP A 80 40.32 11.82 -13.63
CA ASP A 80 41.78 11.95 -13.69
C ASP A 80 42.35 12.45 -12.37
N VAL A 81 43.48 11.87 -11.95
CA VAL A 81 44.28 12.35 -10.82
C VAL A 81 45.15 13.49 -11.29
N VAL A 82 44.85 14.70 -10.81
CA VAL A 82 45.62 15.91 -11.19
C VAL A 82 46.53 16.45 -10.11
N GLY A 83 46.47 15.89 -8.88
CA GLY A 83 47.36 16.28 -7.78
C GLY A 83 47.41 15.21 -6.70
N VAL A 84 48.56 15.06 -6.06
CA VAL A 84 48.79 14.10 -4.96
C VAL A 84 49.67 14.76 -3.92
N GLU A 85 49.13 14.99 -2.71
CA GLU A 85 49.86 15.64 -1.60
C GLU A 85 49.84 14.81 -0.34
N VAL A 86 50.97 14.75 0.38
CA VAL A 86 51.07 14.05 1.68
C VAL A 86 51.18 15.08 2.80
N HIS A 87 50.25 15.05 3.73
CA HIS A 87 50.28 15.86 4.92
C HIS A 87 50.65 15.05 6.15
N THR A 88 51.70 15.49 6.88
CA THR A 88 52.13 14.84 8.13
C THR A 88 51.72 15.72 9.31
N ASN A 89 50.86 15.22 10.15
CA ASN A 89 50.46 15.91 11.38
C ASN A 89 51.56 15.78 12.43
N LYS A 90 52.23 16.89 12.76
CA LYS A 90 53.30 16.97 13.76
C LYS A 90 52.84 17.12 15.19
N THR A 91 51.57 17.21 15.51
CA THR A 91 51.05 17.50 16.83
C THR A 91 50.37 16.31 17.48
N VAL A 92 51.11 15.55 18.30
CA VAL A 92 50.50 14.72 19.37
C VAL A 92 51.41 14.73 20.59
N THR A 93 51.05 15.50 21.61
CA THR A 93 51.53 15.35 22.99
C THR A 93 50.70 14.26 23.67
N GLY A 94 51.31 13.13 24.05
CA GLY A 94 50.66 12.08 24.83
C GLY A 94 51.09 10.65 24.39
N ARG A 95 51.36 9.80 25.39
CA ARG A 95 51.89 8.44 25.26
C ARG A 95 51.12 7.62 24.18
N GLU A 96 51.92 6.98 23.29
CA GLU A 96 51.52 5.94 22.34
C GLU A 96 50.59 6.35 21.19
N ARG A 97 50.98 7.25 20.30
CA ARG A 97 50.35 7.32 18.98
C ARG A 97 51.40 7.39 17.88
N ARG A 98 51.45 6.34 17.06
CA ARG A 98 52.23 6.31 15.82
C ARG A 98 51.73 7.42 14.89
N PRO A 99 52.59 8.19 14.19
CA PRO A 99 52.15 9.27 13.31
C PRO A 99 51.22 8.72 12.22
N ARG A 100 49.99 9.27 12.14
CA ARG A 100 49.08 9.04 11.02
C ARG A 100 49.36 10.11 9.96
N GLN A 101 49.57 9.68 8.73
CA GLN A 101 49.68 10.57 7.59
C GLN A 101 48.35 10.67 6.86
N ARG A 102 48.10 11.79 6.24
CA ARG A 102 46.96 12.04 5.37
C ARG A 102 47.49 12.22 3.94
N LEU A 103 46.99 11.43 3.00
CA LEU A 103 47.16 11.62 1.58
C LEU A 103 45.95 12.33 1.04
N GLU A 104 46.14 13.42 0.34
CA GLU A 104 45.13 14.13 -0.38
C GLU A 104 45.38 13.96 -1.89
N VAL A 105 44.39 13.45 -2.59
CA VAL A 105 44.40 13.20 -4.02
C VAL A 105 43.36 14.10 -4.65
N MET A 106 43.71 14.90 -5.64
CA MET A 106 42.82 15.77 -6.36
C MET A 106 42.36 15.11 -7.64
N LEU A 107 41.07 14.83 -7.74
CA LEU A 107 40.44 14.31 -8.93
C LEU A 107 39.91 15.46 -9.80
N SER A 108 39.85 15.25 -11.11
CA SER A 108 39.26 16.19 -12.08
C SER A 108 38.60 15.46 -13.24
N ASP A 109 37.48 16.00 -13.71
CA ASP A 109 36.79 15.63 -14.94
C ASP A 109 37.11 16.58 -16.11
N GLY A 110 38.08 17.51 -15.89
CA GLY A 110 38.42 18.57 -16.83
C GLY A 110 37.63 19.86 -16.59
N LYS A 111 36.51 19.87 -15.84
CA LYS A 111 35.68 21.04 -15.53
C LYS A 111 35.71 21.38 -14.04
N ALA A 112 35.54 20.37 -13.18
CA ALA A 112 35.52 20.52 -11.74
C ALA A 112 36.65 19.73 -11.07
N ARG A 113 36.88 19.96 -9.78
CA ARG A 113 37.85 19.26 -8.96
C ARG A 113 37.22 18.73 -7.69
N LEU A 114 37.57 17.49 -7.30
CA LEU A 114 37.08 16.83 -6.10
C LEU A 114 38.25 16.33 -5.25
N PRO A 115 38.42 16.80 -4.01
CA PRO A 115 39.43 16.27 -3.10
C PRO A 115 39.03 14.89 -2.58
N VAL A 116 40.02 13.99 -2.56
CA VAL A 116 39.90 12.64 -2.00
C VAL A 116 40.92 12.49 -0.89
N THR A 117 40.51 12.06 0.29
CA THR A 117 41.37 11.96 1.46
C THR A 117 41.53 10.51 1.94
N PHE A 118 42.77 10.09 2.08
CA PHE A 118 43.13 8.80 2.68
C PHE A 118 43.94 9.01 3.97
N PHE A 119 43.56 8.33 5.05
CA PHE A 119 44.29 8.33 6.30
C PHE A 119 44.99 6.97 6.50
N GLY A 120 46.26 6.95 6.81
CA GLY A 120 46.94 5.68 6.96
C GLY A 120 48.28 5.76 7.71
N LYS A 121 48.90 4.59 7.91
CA LYS A 121 50.26 4.49 8.39
C LYS A 121 51.23 4.94 7.28
N PRO A 122 52.44 5.46 7.60
CA PRO A 122 53.34 6.02 6.60
C PRO A 122 53.63 5.09 5.39
N HIS A 123 53.82 3.80 5.62
CA HIS A 123 54.08 2.85 4.55
C HIS A 123 52.87 2.62 3.62
N ILE A 124 51.65 2.70 4.14
CA ILE A 124 50.40 2.59 3.35
C ILE A 124 50.20 3.87 2.54
N VAL A 125 50.42 5.03 3.16
CA VAL A 125 50.30 6.33 2.46
C VAL A 125 51.35 6.41 1.34
N SER A 126 52.60 5.98 1.58
CA SER A 126 53.63 5.93 0.53
C SER A 126 53.30 4.94 -0.60
N TYR A 127 52.60 3.86 -0.30
CA TYR A 127 52.08 2.94 -1.33
C TYR A 127 51.03 3.60 -2.20
N TRP A 128 50.01 4.24 -1.59
CA TRP A 128 48.98 4.98 -2.35
C TRP A 128 49.56 6.14 -3.14
N GLN A 129 50.46 6.92 -2.55
CA GLN A 129 51.14 8.02 -3.23
C GLN A 129 51.80 7.53 -4.51
N ARG A 130 52.50 6.40 -4.45
CA ARG A 130 53.17 5.79 -5.61
C ARG A 130 52.18 5.41 -6.71
N ILE A 131 51.04 4.82 -6.33
CA ILE A 131 50.01 4.43 -7.27
C ILE A 131 49.44 5.66 -8.00
N PHE A 132 48.97 6.65 -7.25
CA PHE A 132 48.33 7.84 -7.83
C PHE A 132 49.31 8.76 -8.58
N SER A 133 50.60 8.71 -8.25
CA SER A 133 51.60 9.45 -9.02
C SER A 133 52.01 8.77 -10.31
N ALA A 134 51.90 7.43 -10.39
CA ALA A 134 52.25 6.65 -11.57
C ALA A 134 51.09 6.52 -12.58
N HIS A 135 49.85 6.62 -12.10
CA HIS A 135 48.65 6.37 -12.88
C HIS A 135 47.66 7.53 -12.66
N THR A 136 47.22 8.14 -13.72
CA THR A 136 46.44 9.40 -13.67
C THR A 136 44.98 9.21 -13.98
N HIS A 137 44.51 8.02 -14.33
CA HIS A 137 43.08 7.76 -14.66
C HIS A 137 42.57 6.59 -13.84
N GLY A 138 41.36 6.71 -13.29
CA GLY A 138 40.80 5.68 -12.44
C GLY A 138 39.33 5.83 -12.13
N ILE A 139 38.81 4.74 -11.56
CA ILE A 139 37.43 4.67 -11.03
C ILE A 139 37.54 4.80 -9.52
N PHE A 140 36.72 5.68 -8.93
CA PHE A 140 36.65 5.93 -7.49
C PHE A 140 35.22 5.74 -7.01
N VAL A 141 35.02 4.92 -6.01
CA VAL A 141 33.69 4.59 -5.45
C VAL A 141 33.66 4.94 -3.96
N GLY A 142 32.68 5.75 -3.56
CA GLY A 142 32.54 6.13 -2.15
C GLY A 142 31.43 7.14 -1.90
N LYS A 143 31.18 7.39 -0.61
CA LYS A 143 30.16 8.36 -0.18
C LYS A 143 30.72 9.78 -0.25
N VAL A 144 29.96 10.69 -0.86
CA VAL A 144 30.31 12.12 -0.89
C VAL A 144 30.06 12.70 0.49
N GLY A 145 31.12 13.10 1.16
CA GLY A 145 31.08 13.84 2.41
C GLY A 145 31.29 15.34 2.19
N GLU A 146 31.19 16.11 3.26
CA GLU A 146 31.47 17.55 3.26
C GLU A 146 32.63 17.90 4.17
N PHE A 147 33.50 18.75 3.71
CA PHE A 147 34.55 19.35 4.53
C PHE A 147 34.67 20.85 4.26
N ARG A 148 34.41 21.67 5.27
CA ARG A 148 34.45 23.16 5.18
C ARG A 148 33.58 23.72 4.04
N GLY A 149 32.40 23.15 3.83
CA GLY A 149 31.47 23.59 2.80
C GLY A 149 31.74 23.04 1.38
N ASN A 150 32.74 22.15 1.21
CA ASN A 150 33.06 21.57 -0.08
C ASN A 150 32.85 20.03 -0.08
N PRO A 151 32.35 19.45 -1.16
CA PRO A 151 32.25 18.02 -1.31
C PRO A 151 33.65 17.36 -1.32
N GLN A 152 33.75 16.19 -0.69
CA GLN A 152 34.97 15.36 -0.70
C GLN A 152 34.64 13.88 -0.64
N LEU A 153 35.57 13.03 -1.04
CA LEU A 153 35.53 11.59 -0.76
C LEU A 153 36.55 11.25 0.33
N VAL A 154 36.14 10.43 1.31
CA VAL A 154 37.02 9.95 2.37
C VAL A 154 37.17 8.44 2.24
N HIS A 155 38.40 7.97 2.04
CA HIS A 155 38.71 6.55 1.83
C HIS A 155 37.86 5.87 0.75
N PRO A 156 37.66 6.47 -0.44
CA PRO A 156 36.94 5.77 -1.49
C PRO A 156 37.73 4.51 -1.89
N ASP A 157 36.99 3.56 -2.41
CA ASP A 157 37.63 2.47 -3.12
C ASP A 157 38.02 2.95 -4.50
N PHE A 158 39.12 2.37 -5.03
CA PHE A 158 39.65 2.86 -6.31
C PHE A 158 40.34 1.76 -7.12
N VAL A 159 40.26 1.96 -8.43
CA VAL A 159 40.97 1.17 -9.43
C VAL A 159 41.59 2.15 -10.45
N MET A 160 42.90 2.02 -10.68
CA MET A 160 43.56 2.78 -11.72
C MET A 160 43.55 2.01 -13.02
N ILE A 161 43.12 2.65 -14.10
CA ILE A 161 43.01 2.08 -15.43
C ILE A 161 43.91 2.84 -16.42
N ASP A 162 44.40 2.18 -17.44
CA ASP A 162 45.06 2.85 -18.55
C ASP A 162 44.04 3.41 -19.57
N ARG A 163 44.53 4.09 -20.59
CA ARG A 163 43.67 4.70 -21.65
C ARG A 163 42.88 3.67 -22.47
N ASN A 164 43.22 2.39 -22.36
CA ASN A 164 42.54 1.27 -23.02
C ASN A 164 41.56 0.55 -22.05
N GLY A 165 41.34 1.09 -20.84
CA GLY A 165 40.50 0.48 -19.82
C GLY A 165 41.15 -0.67 -19.05
N LYS A 166 42.44 -0.99 -19.31
CA LYS A 166 43.15 -2.07 -18.62
C LYS A 166 43.58 -1.64 -17.22
N VAL A 167 43.34 -2.48 -16.22
CA VAL A 167 43.77 -2.25 -14.85
C VAL A 167 45.29 -2.25 -14.75
N VAL A 168 45.81 -1.18 -14.19
CA VAL A 168 47.22 -0.98 -13.98
C VAL A 168 47.63 -0.97 -12.51
N ALA A 169 46.68 -0.57 -11.63
CA ALA A 169 46.89 -0.63 -10.18
C ALA A 169 45.54 -0.60 -9.43
N GLY A 170 45.52 -1.05 -8.20
CA GLY A 170 44.34 -1.09 -7.33
C GLY A 170 44.51 -2.15 -6.26
N ARG A 171 43.48 -2.34 -5.43
CA ARG A 171 43.41 -3.50 -4.54
C ARG A 171 43.06 -4.76 -5.36
N GLU A 172 43.33 -5.96 -4.81
CA GLU A 172 42.99 -7.23 -5.50
C GLU A 172 41.51 -7.27 -5.92
N GLU A 173 40.62 -6.74 -5.08
CA GLU A 173 39.19 -6.62 -5.33
C GLU A 173 38.89 -5.73 -6.54
N GLY A 174 39.64 -4.64 -6.71
CA GLY A 174 39.54 -3.75 -7.86
C GLY A 174 39.92 -4.38 -9.20
N LYS A 175 40.75 -5.45 -9.18
CA LYS A 175 41.12 -6.19 -10.40
C LYS A 175 39.92 -6.99 -10.95
N VAL A 176 39.04 -7.51 -10.07
CA VAL A 176 37.80 -8.20 -10.46
C VAL A 176 36.87 -7.23 -11.14
N MET A 177 36.65 -6.04 -10.55
CA MET A 177 35.84 -4.98 -11.07
C MET A 177 36.26 -4.54 -12.48
N ALA A 178 37.54 -4.34 -12.68
CA ALA A 178 38.04 -3.93 -13.97
C ALA A 178 38.08 -5.06 -15.01
N ALA A 179 38.21 -6.29 -14.58
CA ALA A 179 38.05 -7.44 -15.48
C ALA A 179 36.59 -7.53 -15.98
N GLN A 180 35.60 -7.16 -15.16
CA GLN A 180 34.17 -7.04 -15.57
C GLN A 180 33.98 -5.93 -16.57
N VAL A 181 34.43 -4.69 -16.28
CA VAL A 181 34.36 -3.57 -17.22
C VAL A 181 35.07 -3.90 -18.54
N GLN A 182 36.20 -4.60 -18.48
CA GLN A 182 36.95 -4.97 -19.69
C GLN A 182 36.24 -6.06 -20.51
N ARG A 183 35.51 -6.98 -19.86
CA ARG A 183 34.78 -8.07 -20.55
C ARG A 183 33.42 -7.62 -21.07
N HIS A 184 32.71 -6.77 -20.32
CA HIS A 184 31.30 -6.49 -20.54
C HIS A 184 30.99 -5.00 -20.82
N GLY A 185 31.94 -4.09 -20.64
CA GLY A 185 31.79 -2.65 -20.91
C GLY A 185 31.06 -1.86 -19.84
N LEU A 186 30.29 -2.53 -18.97
CA LEU A 186 29.50 -1.92 -17.88
C LEU A 186 29.81 -2.57 -16.55
N LEU A 187 29.76 -1.78 -15.48
CA LEU A 187 29.86 -2.22 -14.10
C LEU A 187 28.57 -1.93 -13.34
N GLY A 188 27.93 -2.95 -12.81
CA GLY A 188 26.79 -2.81 -11.91
C GLY A 188 27.19 -2.31 -10.52
N LEU A 189 26.56 -1.25 -10.03
CA LEU A 189 26.72 -0.73 -8.68
C LEU A 189 25.58 -1.21 -7.78
N TYR A 190 25.90 -2.06 -6.83
CA TYR A 190 24.96 -2.63 -5.87
C TYR A 190 24.84 -1.80 -4.61
N GLN A 191 23.75 -1.99 -3.89
CA GLN A 191 23.59 -1.43 -2.55
C GLN A 191 24.62 -2.04 -1.60
N GLN A 192 25.46 -1.20 -0.99
CA GLN A 192 26.52 -1.62 -0.09
C GLN A 192 26.07 -1.59 1.38
N THR A 193 26.79 -2.34 2.18
CA THR A 193 26.75 -2.26 3.64
C THR A 193 28.15 -1.98 4.19
N SER A 194 28.27 -1.69 5.48
CA SER A 194 29.59 -1.51 6.11
C SER A 194 30.50 -2.74 6.02
N LYS A 195 29.93 -3.92 5.69
CA LYS A 195 30.65 -5.21 5.65
C LYS A 195 30.70 -5.84 4.27
N LEU A 196 29.91 -5.33 3.31
CA LEU A 196 29.77 -5.90 1.98
C LEU A 196 29.80 -4.79 0.95
N ARG A 197 30.80 -4.78 0.12
CA ARG A 197 31.04 -3.75 -0.89
C ARG A 197 30.55 -4.19 -2.27
N THR A 198 30.29 -3.23 -3.16
CA THR A 198 29.71 -3.50 -4.48
C THR A 198 30.46 -4.57 -5.28
N TRP A 199 31.79 -4.58 -5.25
CA TRP A 199 32.59 -5.61 -5.98
C TRP A 199 32.58 -6.98 -5.31
N GLU A 200 32.41 -7.05 -3.98
CA GLU A 200 32.24 -8.33 -3.28
C GLU A 200 30.90 -8.95 -3.69
N ILE A 201 29.85 -8.13 -3.82
CA ILE A 201 28.55 -8.54 -4.35
C ILE A 201 28.74 -9.00 -5.80
N ALA A 202 29.28 -8.15 -6.67
CA ALA A 202 29.50 -8.48 -8.07
C ALA A 202 30.34 -9.76 -8.26
N SER A 203 31.33 -10.01 -7.40
CA SER A 203 32.12 -11.23 -7.44
C SER A 203 31.32 -12.47 -7.05
N VAL A 204 30.42 -12.33 -6.08
CA VAL A 204 29.52 -13.42 -5.68
C VAL A 204 28.50 -13.71 -6.78
N GLU A 205 27.91 -12.69 -7.38
CA GLU A 205 26.98 -12.85 -8.53
C GLU A 205 27.65 -13.55 -9.70
N SER A 206 28.92 -13.17 -10.00
CA SER A 206 29.73 -13.85 -10.99
C SER A 206 29.88 -15.34 -10.70
N MET A 207 30.27 -15.63 -9.47
CA MET A 207 30.51 -17.01 -9.05
C MET A 207 29.23 -17.84 -9.08
N LEU A 208 28.08 -17.24 -8.68
CA LEU A 208 26.79 -17.91 -8.72
C LEU A 208 26.37 -18.22 -10.16
N LEU A 209 26.50 -17.27 -11.09
CA LEU A 209 26.18 -17.47 -12.50
C LEU A 209 27.10 -18.49 -13.19
N GLU A 210 28.38 -18.53 -12.82
CA GLU A 210 29.35 -19.50 -13.36
C GLU A 210 29.20 -20.91 -12.75
N SER A 211 28.77 -21.01 -11.47
CA SER A 211 28.67 -22.28 -10.74
C SER A 211 27.29 -22.91 -10.76
N THR A 212 26.24 -22.12 -10.97
CA THR A 212 24.86 -22.60 -11.07
C THR A 212 24.63 -23.16 -12.48
N PRO A 213 24.06 -24.35 -12.63
CA PRO A 213 23.73 -24.87 -13.95
C PRO A 213 22.65 -23.98 -14.59
N GLU A 214 22.60 -23.96 -15.92
CA GLU A 214 21.54 -23.27 -16.65
C GLU A 214 20.17 -23.71 -16.13
N LEU A 215 19.38 -22.73 -15.71
CA LEU A 215 18.07 -22.96 -15.09
C LEU A 215 17.00 -23.11 -16.18
N GLU A 216 16.14 -24.09 -16.00
CA GLU A 216 14.90 -24.14 -16.77
C GLU A 216 14.06 -22.93 -16.43
N ASP A 217 13.30 -22.41 -17.39
CA ASP A 217 12.50 -21.21 -17.16
C ASP A 217 11.32 -21.48 -16.21
N THR A 218 11.05 -20.54 -15.34
CA THR A 218 9.90 -20.54 -14.43
C THR A 218 8.58 -20.32 -15.15
N LEU A 219 8.62 -19.67 -16.33
CA LEU A 219 7.47 -19.40 -17.18
C LEU A 219 7.42 -20.36 -18.38
N PRO A 220 6.22 -20.74 -18.86
CA PRO A 220 6.08 -21.50 -20.09
C PRO A 220 6.66 -20.77 -21.30
N GLU A 221 7.17 -21.52 -22.27
CA GLU A 221 7.78 -20.94 -23.47
C GLU A 221 6.78 -20.10 -24.28
N TRP A 222 5.53 -20.58 -24.45
CA TRP A 222 4.50 -19.84 -25.15
C TRP A 222 4.20 -18.47 -24.51
N LEU A 223 4.20 -18.40 -23.16
CA LEU A 223 3.95 -17.17 -22.44
C LEU A 223 5.10 -16.19 -22.64
N ARG A 224 6.35 -16.67 -22.55
CA ARG A 224 7.54 -15.84 -22.79
C ARG A 224 7.57 -15.27 -24.22
N GLN A 225 7.23 -16.10 -25.21
CA GLN A 225 7.16 -15.68 -26.62
C GLN A 225 6.08 -14.62 -26.84
N GLU A 226 4.90 -14.78 -26.23
CA GLU A 226 3.80 -13.84 -26.38
C GLU A 226 4.10 -12.49 -25.71
N ALA A 227 4.78 -12.49 -24.57
CA ALA A 227 5.19 -11.29 -23.84
C ALA A 227 6.56 -10.73 -24.28
N ASP A 228 7.20 -11.30 -25.31
CA ASP A 228 8.55 -10.95 -25.81
C ASP A 228 9.62 -10.91 -24.71
N LEU A 229 9.64 -11.92 -23.83
CA LEU A 229 10.53 -11.99 -22.68
C LEU A 229 11.75 -12.89 -22.93
N PRO A 230 12.96 -12.50 -22.46
CA PRO A 230 14.11 -13.38 -22.41
C PRO A 230 13.85 -14.52 -21.40
N SER A 231 14.66 -15.57 -21.47
CA SER A 231 14.67 -16.61 -20.42
C SER A 231 15.14 -16.02 -19.08
N LEU A 232 14.77 -16.69 -17.99
CA LEU A 232 15.22 -16.28 -16.64
C LEU A 232 16.76 -16.23 -16.55
N TRP A 233 17.43 -17.21 -17.17
CA TRP A 233 18.88 -17.28 -17.17
C TRP A 233 19.53 -16.14 -17.96
N GLU A 234 19.01 -15.86 -19.17
CA GLU A 234 19.43 -14.70 -19.97
C GLU A 234 19.19 -13.38 -19.23
N ALA A 235 18.08 -13.26 -18.50
CA ALA A 235 17.79 -12.06 -17.71
C ALA A 235 18.80 -11.84 -16.59
N TYR A 236 19.16 -12.87 -15.84
CA TYR A 236 20.20 -12.76 -14.81
C TYR A 236 21.55 -12.36 -15.42
N HIS A 237 21.93 -12.95 -16.56
CA HIS A 237 23.14 -12.55 -17.26
C HIS A 237 23.08 -11.09 -17.75
N ALA A 238 21.97 -10.68 -18.34
CA ALA A 238 21.76 -9.31 -18.81
C ALA A 238 21.82 -8.26 -17.69
N ILE A 239 21.38 -8.61 -16.48
CA ILE A 239 21.42 -7.73 -15.31
C ILE A 239 22.83 -7.63 -14.73
N HIS A 240 23.51 -8.76 -14.52
CA HIS A 240 24.79 -8.77 -13.82
C HIS A 240 26.00 -8.55 -14.76
N TYR A 241 25.84 -8.86 -16.05
CA TYR A 241 26.86 -8.74 -17.09
C TYR A 241 26.39 -8.06 -18.37
N PRO A 242 25.74 -6.90 -18.30
CA PRO A 242 25.20 -6.24 -19.47
C PRO A 242 26.28 -5.70 -20.40
N HIS A 243 26.04 -5.78 -21.70
CA HIS A 243 26.82 -5.05 -22.72
C HIS A 243 26.29 -3.63 -22.99
N SER A 244 25.05 -3.37 -22.58
CA SER A 244 24.40 -2.07 -22.66
C SER A 244 23.39 -1.87 -21.54
N VAL A 245 23.05 -0.62 -21.21
CA VAL A 245 22.00 -0.30 -20.24
C VAL A 245 20.65 -0.87 -20.68
N ALA A 246 20.34 -0.79 -21.98
CA ALA A 246 19.11 -1.33 -22.54
C ALA A 246 19.00 -2.87 -22.37
N GLU A 247 20.10 -3.60 -22.42
CA GLU A 247 20.12 -5.04 -22.13
C GLU A 247 19.84 -5.31 -20.65
N ALA A 248 20.42 -4.52 -19.75
CA ALA A 248 20.17 -4.63 -18.32
C ALA A 248 18.70 -4.30 -17.97
N ASP A 249 18.15 -3.26 -18.58
CA ASP A 249 16.74 -2.87 -18.40
C ASP A 249 15.80 -3.98 -18.87
N ARG A 250 16.09 -4.63 -20.00
CA ARG A 250 15.30 -5.76 -20.50
C ARG A 250 15.38 -6.98 -19.58
N GLY A 251 16.54 -7.21 -18.96
CA GLY A 251 16.67 -8.24 -17.93
C GLY A 251 15.87 -7.93 -16.67
N ALA A 252 15.90 -6.68 -16.22
CA ALA A 252 15.12 -6.21 -15.08
C ALA A 252 13.61 -6.29 -15.36
N GLU A 253 13.17 -5.92 -16.56
CA GLU A 253 11.77 -6.04 -17.01
C GLU A 253 11.28 -7.49 -16.93
N ARG A 254 12.13 -8.47 -17.31
CA ARG A 254 11.78 -9.88 -17.16
C ARG A 254 11.48 -10.28 -15.72
N LEU A 255 12.22 -9.74 -14.74
CA LEU A 255 11.97 -10.02 -13.33
C LEU A 255 10.72 -9.30 -12.81
N ILE A 256 10.40 -8.13 -13.34
CA ILE A 256 9.13 -7.42 -13.06
C ILE A 256 7.95 -8.26 -13.54
N TRP A 257 8.03 -8.81 -14.75
CA TRP A 257 7.04 -9.75 -15.28
C TRP A 257 6.92 -11.02 -14.42
N GLU A 258 8.04 -11.54 -13.89
CA GLU A 258 8.03 -12.69 -12.98
C GLU A 258 7.17 -12.41 -11.74
N GLU A 259 7.38 -11.27 -11.09
CA GLU A 259 6.59 -10.87 -9.92
C GLU A 259 5.10 -10.65 -10.27
N ALA A 260 4.82 -10.03 -11.42
CA ALA A 260 3.45 -9.81 -11.88
C ALA A 260 2.73 -11.14 -12.17
N ILE A 261 3.35 -12.04 -12.95
CA ILE A 261 2.80 -13.36 -13.27
C ILE A 261 2.62 -14.18 -11.99
N ALA A 262 3.60 -14.20 -11.07
CA ALA A 262 3.51 -14.95 -9.82
C ALA A 262 2.30 -14.50 -8.98
N THR A 263 2.07 -13.20 -8.89
CA THR A 263 0.91 -12.64 -8.22
C THR A 263 -0.38 -13.07 -8.89
N GLN A 264 -0.50 -12.91 -10.21
CA GLN A 264 -1.72 -13.22 -10.95
C GLN A 264 -2.01 -14.73 -11.01
N VAL A 265 -0.99 -15.57 -11.13
CA VAL A 265 -1.13 -17.04 -11.04
C VAL A 265 -1.69 -17.45 -9.69
N THR A 266 -1.13 -16.92 -8.60
CA THR A 266 -1.60 -17.22 -7.24
C THR A 266 -3.08 -16.86 -7.08
N MET A 267 -3.49 -15.70 -7.59
CA MET A 267 -4.88 -15.25 -7.57
C MET A 267 -5.78 -16.13 -8.47
N ALA A 268 -5.32 -16.48 -9.65
CA ALA A 268 -6.07 -17.35 -10.58
C ALA A 268 -6.27 -18.75 -10.00
N VAL A 269 -5.25 -19.33 -9.35
CA VAL A 269 -5.34 -20.63 -8.68
C VAL A 269 -6.33 -20.58 -7.51
N ARG A 270 -6.29 -19.52 -6.71
CA ARG A 270 -7.25 -19.32 -5.60
C ARG A 270 -8.67 -19.18 -6.11
N ARG A 271 -8.92 -18.38 -7.17
CA ARG A 271 -10.23 -18.27 -7.82
C ARG A 271 -10.72 -19.64 -8.31
N ARG A 272 -9.90 -20.37 -9.04
CA ARG A 272 -10.25 -21.70 -9.53
C ARG A 272 -10.53 -22.71 -8.40
N SER A 273 -9.80 -22.59 -7.28
CA SER A 273 -10.09 -23.40 -6.10
C SER A 273 -11.43 -23.02 -5.46
N ALA A 274 -11.75 -21.73 -5.40
CA ALA A 274 -13.05 -21.26 -4.92
C ALA A 274 -14.20 -21.71 -5.83
N GLU A 275 -14.04 -21.66 -7.14
CA GLU A 275 -15.03 -22.12 -8.15
C GLU A 275 -15.35 -23.62 -8.10
N ARG A 276 -14.51 -24.44 -7.43
CA ARG A 276 -14.77 -25.87 -7.23
C ARG A 276 -15.76 -26.18 -6.13
N HIS A 277 -16.18 -25.15 -5.39
CA HIS A 277 -17.18 -25.31 -4.33
C HIS A 277 -18.54 -24.92 -4.88
N ASP A 278 -19.57 -25.66 -4.49
CA ASP A 278 -20.94 -25.32 -4.80
C ASP A 278 -21.37 -24.08 -4.01
N ALA A 279 -22.23 -23.26 -4.60
CA ALA A 279 -22.89 -22.13 -3.97
C ALA A 279 -24.41 -22.23 -4.07
N PRO A 280 -25.17 -21.55 -3.17
CA PRO A 280 -26.61 -21.46 -3.31
C PRO A 280 -27.00 -20.74 -4.60
N VAL A 281 -27.79 -21.36 -5.46
CA VAL A 281 -28.28 -20.72 -6.69
C VAL A 281 -29.43 -19.78 -6.33
N CYS A 282 -29.16 -18.50 -6.32
CA CYS A 282 -30.10 -17.45 -5.95
C CYS A 282 -30.62 -16.72 -7.20
N SER A 283 -31.44 -17.39 -8.01
CA SER A 283 -32.03 -16.79 -9.20
C SER A 283 -33.10 -15.75 -8.85
N ARG A 284 -33.17 -14.69 -9.66
CA ARG A 284 -34.19 -13.65 -9.55
C ARG A 284 -35.59 -14.26 -9.66
N ARG A 285 -36.50 -13.90 -8.73
CA ARG A 285 -37.88 -14.38 -8.69
C ARG A 285 -38.83 -13.30 -9.17
N ASP A 286 -39.65 -13.63 -10.17
CA ASP A 286 -40.71 -12.73 -10.62
C ASP A 286 -41.76 -12.58 -9.52
N GLY A 287 -42.15 -11.32 -9.20
CA GLY A 287 -43.09 -11.02 -8.15
C GLY A 287 -42.62 -11.33 -6.73
N GLY A 288 -41.31 -11.51 -6.52
CA GLY A 288 -40.71 -11.70 -5.21
C GLY A 288 -40.47 -10.39 -4.44
N LEU A 289 -39.72 -10.50 -3.33
CA LEU A 289 -39.40 -9.39 -2.44
C LEU A 289 -38.55 -8.32 -3.14
N LEU A 290 -37.58 -8.71 -3.97
CA LEU A 290 -36.78 -7.79 -4.79
C LEU A 290 -37.67 -7.01 -5.77
N ALA A 291 -38.58 -7.68 -6.48
CA ALA A 291 -39.46 -7.01 -7.42
C ALA A 291 -40.40 -6.02 -6.71
N ALA A 292 -40.97 -6.42 -5.57
CA ALA A 292 -41.83 -5.55 -4.75
C ALA A 292 -41.07 -4.34 -4.18
N PHE A 293 -39.79 -4.49 -3.90
CA PHE A 293 -38.92 -3.39 -3.48
C PHE A 293 -38.65 -2.42 -4.63
N GLU A 294 -38.27 -2.94 -5.81
CA GLU A 294 -37.98 -2.13 -6.99
C GLU A 294 -39.18 -1.31 -7.46
N ASP A 295 -40.41 -1.86 -7.41
CA ASP A 295 -41.65 -1.18 -7.77
C ASP A 295 -41.99 0.01 -6.85
N ARG A 296 -41.40 0.07 -5.66
CA ARG A 296 -41.65 1.12 -4.63
C ARG A 296 -40.54 2.16 -4.55
N LEU A 297 -39.50 2.05 -5.36
CA LEU A 297 -38.37 2.99 -5.30
C LEU A 297 -38.83 4.42 -5.59
N PRO A 298 -38.54 5.41 -4.71
CA PRO A 298 -38.89 6.81 -4.92
C PRO A 298 -37.97 7.52 -5.93
N PHE A 299 -36.99 6.81 -6.51
CA PHE A 299 -36.00 7.33 -7.45
C PHE A 299 -35.67 6.28 -8.52
N THR A 300 -35.12 6.72 -9.64
CA THR A 300 -34.62 5.83 -10.69
C THR A 300 -33.16 5.55 -10.41
N PRO A 301 -32.71 4.26 -10.39
CA PRO A 301 -31.30 3.93 -10.29
C PRO A 301 -30.47 4.55 -11.41
N THR A 302 -29.20 4.84 -11.16
CA THR A 302 -28.28 5.29 -12.21
C THR A 302 -27.93 4.13 -13.16
N VAL A 303 -27.45 4.46 -14.36
CA VAL A 303 -27.03 3.45 -15.34
C VAL A 303 -25.98 2.52 -14.76
N GLY A 304 -24.97 3.07 -14.05
CA GLY A 304 -23.94 2.29 -13.40
C GLY A 304 -24.46 1.38 -12.28
N GLN A 305 -25.45 1.83 -11.51
CA GLN A 305 -26.09 1.00 -10.48
C GLN A 305 -26.86 -0.18 -11.11
N ASP A 306 -27.56 0.03 -12.22
CA ASP A 306 -28.28 -1.03 -12.93
C ASP A 306 -27.35 -2.00 -13.62
N GLU A 307 -26.26 -1.54 -14.22
CA GLU A 307 -25.25 -2.40 -14.82
C GLU A 307 -24.57 -3.30 -13.79
N VAL A 308 -24.12 -2.73 -12.69
CA VAL A 308 -23.47 -3.49 -11.62
C VAL A 308 -24.45 -4.46 -10.97
N SER A 309 -25.71 -4.07 -10.76
CA SER A 309 -26.72 -4.96 -10.22
C SER A 309 -26.98 -6.16 -11.15
N ARG A 310 -27.06 -5.95 -12.47
CA ARG A 310 -27.23 -7.08 -13.41
C ARG A 310 -26.06 -8.07 -13.39
N VAL A 311 -24.84 -7.57 -13.20
CA VAL A 311 -23.66 -8.44 -13.06
C VAL A 311 -23.78 -9.25 -11.78
N ILE A 312 -24.11 -8.63 -10.64
CA ILE A 312 -24.29 -9.31 -9.36
C ILE A 312 -25.45 -10.33 -9.42
N ASP A 313 -26.58 -9.96 -10.06
CA ASP A 313 -27.74 -10.85 -10.26
C ASP A 313 -27.36 -12.12 -11.03
N ALA A 314 -26.50 -11.98 -12.04
CA ALA A 314 -25.98 -13.12 -12.82
C ALA A 314 -25.04 -14.01 -11.98
N ASP A 315 -24.14 -13.40 -11.19
CA ASP A 315 -23.22 -14.14 -10.32
C ASP A 315 -23.98 -14.90 -9.23
N LEU A 316 -24.99 -14.29 -8.60
CA LEU A 316 -25.83 -14.93 -7.58
C LEU A 316 -26.68 -16.10 -8.14
N SER A 317 -26.94 -16.07 -9.44
CA SER A 317 -27.69 -17.12 -10.13
C SER A 317 -26.83 -18.28 -10.60
N ALA A 318 -25.51 -18.19 -10.41
CA ALA A 318 -24.57 -19.27 -10.74
C ALA A 318 -24.50 -20.29 -9.58
N ASP A 319 -24.04 -21.51 -9.90
CA ASP A 319 -23.82 -22.60 -8.94
C ASP A 319 -22.45 -22.53 -8.22
N ARG A 320 -21.72 -21.45 -8.44
CA ARG A 320 -20.39 -21.19 -7.88
C ARG A 320 -20.39 -19.92 -7.01
N PRO A 321 -19.52 -19.84 -5.99
CA PRO A 321 -19.48 -18.66 -5.12
C PRO A 321 -19.08 -17.40 -5.87
N MET A 322 -19.86 -16.34 -5.75
CA MET A 322 -19.47 -15.00 -6.15
C MET A 322 -18.46 -14.46 -5.12
N HIS A 323 -17.33 -13.95 -5.58
CA HIS A 323 -16.38 -13.17 -4.80
C HIS A 323 -16.18 -11.81 -5.48
N ARG A 324 -16.88 -10.77 -5.02
CA ARG A 324 -16.92 -9.47 -5.70
C ARG A 324 -16.64 -8.29 -4.80
N LEU A 325 -15.79 -7.37 -5.28
CA LEU A 325 -15.54 -6.06 -4.68
C LEU A 325 -16.38 -5.00 -5.40
N LEU A 326 -17.29 -4.36 -4.67
CA LEU A 326 -18.06 -3.21 -5.12
C LEU A 326 -17.43 -1.93 -4.58
N GLN A 327 -16.73 -1.20 -5.43
CA GLN A 327 -16.13 0.07 -5.09
C GLN A 327 -16.92 1.25 -5.65
N GLY A 328 -16.82 2.38 -4.98
CA GLY A 328 -17.44 3.62 -5.46
C GLY A 328 -17.35 4.71 -4.42
N GLU A 329 -17.58 5.93 -4.84
CA GLU A 329 -17.55 7.08 -3.94
C GLU A 329 -18.57 7.00 -2.80
N VAL A 330 -18.32 7.79 -1.76
CA VAL A 330 -19.30 7.98 -0.69
C VAL A 330 -20.59 8.57 -1.27
N GLY A 331 -21.70 7.84 -1.08
CA GLY A 331 -22.99 8.24 -1.62
C GLY A 331 -23.28 7.78 -3.05
N SER A 332 -22.45 6.94 -3.67
CA SER A 332 -22.72 6.33 -4.99
C SER A 332 -23.84 5.27 -4.97
N GLY A 333 -24.37 4.92 -3.79
CA GLY A 333 -25.46 3.95 -3.66
C GLY A 333 -25.00 2.50 -3.49
N LYS A 334 -23.78 2.24 -3.02
CA LYS A 334 -23.29 0.87 -2.73
C LYS A 334 -24.25 0.07 -1.84
N THR A 335 -24.75 0.70 -0.77
CA THR A 335 -25.72 0.06 0.15
C THR A 335 -27.02 -0.32 -0.56
N PHE A 336 -27.47 0.47 -1.53
CA PHE A 336 -28.65 0.17 -2.36
C PHE A 336 -28.41 -1.06 -3.24
N VAL A 337 -27.27 -1.13 -3.93
CA VAL A 337 -26.89 -2.30 -4.75
C VAL A 337 -26.74 -3.55 -3.88
N ALA A 338 -26.10 -3.42 -2.70
CA ALA A 338 -25.97 -4.52 -1.76
C ALA A 338 -27.33 -5.00 -1.22
N LEU A 339 -28.28 -4.07 -0.94
CA LEU A 339 -29.63 -4.44 -0.51
C LEU A 339 -30.37 -5.21 -1.61
N ARG A 340 -30.26 -4.83 -2.88
CA ARG A 340 -30.84 -5.60 -4.00
C ARG A 340 -30.32 -7.02 -4.02
N ALA A 341 -28.99 -7.20 -3.90
CA ALA A 341 -28.35 -8.51 -3.82
C ALA A 341 -28.87 -9.34 -2.62
N MET A 342 -28.98 -8.71 -1.45
CA MET A 342 -29.51 -9.38 -0.26
C MET A 342 -30.98 -9.82 -0.45
N LEU A 343 -31.82 -8.98 -1.09
CA LEU A 343 -33.23 -9.32 -1.35
C LEU A 343 -33.37 -10.47 -2.34
N GLN A 344 -32.52 -10.56 -3.35
CA GLN A 344 -32.50 -11.70 -4.28
C GLN A 344 -32.17 -13.02 -3.57
N VAL A 345 -31.22 -13.00 -2.64
CA VAL A 345 -30.84 -14.15 -1.83
C VAL A 345 -31.96 -14.57 -0.89
N VAL A 346 -32.67 -13.58 -0.28
CA VAL A 346 -33.83 -13.85 0.58
C VAL A 346 -34.99 -14.43 -0.24
N ASP A 347 -35.23 -13.95 -1.46
CA ASP A 347 -36.22 -14.52 -2.38
C ASP A 347 -35.93 -16.00 -2.73
N ALA A 348 -34.64 -16.39 -2.74
CA ALA A 348 -34.23 -17.77 -2.94
C ALA A 348 -34.37 -18.66 -1.68
N GLY A 349 -34.73 -18.08 -0.55
CA GLY A 349 -34.95 -18.78 0.73
C GLY A 349 -33.72 -18.85 1.65
N HIS A 350 -32.66 -18.12 1.33
CA HIS A 350 -31.42 -18.04 2.11
C HIS A 350 -31.32 -16.75 2.94
N GLN A 351 -30.40 -16.71 3.87
CA GLN A 351 -30.12 -15.52 4.68
C GLN A 351 -28.98 -14.69 4.08
N ALA A 352 -29.09 -13.37 4.19
CA ALA A 352 -28.05 -12.42 3.83
C ALA A 352 -27.50 -11.72 5.08
N VAL A 353 -26.17 -11.72 5.25
CA VAL A 353 -25.48 -11.15 6.40
C VAL A 353 -24.71 -9.91 5.96
N LEU A 354 -24.88 -8.77 6.65
CA LEU A 354 -24.10 -7.55 6.46
C LEU A 354 -23.22 -7.29 7.68
N LEU A 355 -21.90 -7.36 7.46
CA LEU A 355 -20.87 -7.07 8.46
C LEU A 355 -20.43 -5.61 8.34
N ALA A 356 -20.55 -4.87 9.43
CA ALA A 356 -20.07 -3.50 9.55
C ALA A 356 -18.91 -3.41 10.57
N PRO A 357 -17.88 -2.56 10.33
CA PRO A 357 -16.70 -2.48 11.20
C PRO A 357 -16.96 -1.88 12.58
N THR A 358 -18.03 -1.09 12.73
CA THR A 358 -18.41 -0.45 13.99
C THR A 358 -19.90 -0.59 14.28
N GLU A 359 -20.27 -0.49 15.55
CA GLU A 359 -21.67 -0.58 15.98
C GLU A 359 -22.52 0.58 15.42
N VAL A 360 -21.95 1.78 15.34
CA VAL A 360 -22.63 2.95 14.74
C VAL A 360 -23.00 2.69 13.28
N LEU A 361 -22.07 2.12 12.51
CA LEU A 361 -22.33 1.75 11.12
C LEU A 361 -23.36 0.62 11.01
N ALA A 362 -23.27 -0.40 11.85
CA ALA A 362 -24.24 -1.48 11.86
C ALA A 362 -25.67 -0.95 12.14
N GLN A 363 -25.83 -0.07 13.13
CA GLN A 363 -27.09 0.59 13.44
C GLN A 363 -27.57 1.49 12.29
N GLN A 364 -26.66 2.20 11.62
CA GLN A 364 -26.99 3.03 10.48
C GLN A 364 -27.46 2.20 9.28
N HIS A 365 -26.74 1.13 8.92
CA HIS A 365 -27.17 0.20 7.88
C HIS A 365 -28.53 -0.42 8.21
N TYR A 366 -28.71 -0.87 9.44
CA TYR A 366 -29.99 -1.42 9.90
C TYR A 366 -31.14 -0.42 9.70
N ARG A 367 -30.98 0.83 10.17
CA ARG A 367 -32.00 1.88 10.01
C ARG A 367 -32.25 2.20 8.53
N THR A 368 -31.20 2.29 7.72
CA THR A 368 -31.31 2.56 6.30
C THR A 368 -32.09 1.44 5.58
N ILE A 369 -31.75 0.18 5.86
CA ILE A 369 -32.45 -0.98 5.29
C ILE A 369 -33.92 -0.99 5.69
N ILE A 370 -34.24 -0.81 6.98
CA ILE A 370 -35.63 -0.73 7.47
C ILE A 370 -36.42 0.41 6.76
N ASN A 371 -35.81 1.59 6.65
CA ASN A 371 -36.46 2.73 6.00
C ASN A 371 -36.68 2.50 4.50
N MET A 372 -35.74 1.84 3.81
CA MET A 372 -35.86 1.53 2.39
C MET A 372 -36.91 0.44 2.12
N LEU A 373 -37.01 -0.54 2.99
CA LEU A 373 -37.98 -1.64 2.88
C LEU A 373 -39.38 -1.23 3.32
N GLY A 374 -39.53 -0.33 4.30
CA GLY A 374 -40.79 0.05 4.87
C GLY A 374 -41.53 -1.16 5.44
N ASP A 375 -42.76 -1.40 4.98
CA ASP A 375 -43.60 -2.53 5.40
C ASP A 375 -43.10 -3.90 4.91
N LEU A 376 -42.22 -3.95 3.90
CA LEU A 376 -41.52 -5.17 3.49
C LEU A 376 -40.56 -5.68 4.56
N ALA A 377 -40.18 -4.86 5.55
CA ALA A 377 -39.32 -5.26 6.68
C ALA A 377 -40.07 -5.91 7.85
N SER A 378 -41.38 -6.14 7.72
CA SER A 378 -42.23 -6.65 8.82
C SER A 378 -42.35 -8.19 8.86
N GLY A 379 -41.50 -8.91 8.15
CA GLY A 379 -41.50 -10.38 8.11
C GLY A 379 -41.25 -11.02 9.47
N GLY A 380 -41.75 -12.26 9.64
CA GLY A 380 -41.59 -13.05 10.86
C GLY A 380 -42.72 -12.87 11.91
N GLY A 381 -43.65 -11.92 11.70
CA GLY A 381 -44.83 -11.74 12.57
C GLY A 381 -46.03 -12.53 12.09
N LEU A 382 -47.02 -12.77 12.99
CA LEU A 382 -48.27 -13.46 12.65
C LEU A 382 -49.13 -12.72 11.63
N ASP A 383 -48.99 -11.36 11.53
CA ASP A 383 -49.70 -10.48 10.61
C ASP A 383 -48.77 -9.98 9.49
N ALA A 384 -47.62 -10.62 9.28
CA ALA A 384 -46.68 -10.15 8.25
C ALA A 384 -47.24 -10.33 6.83
N PRO A 385 -47.02 -9.38 5.91
CA PRO A 385 -47.34 -9.56 4.50
C PRO A 385 -46.67 -10.80 3.93
N GLU A 386 -47.33 -11.50 3.00
CA GLU A 386 -46.78 -12.71 2.36
C GLU A 386 -45.42 -12.45 1.68
N ILE A 387 -45.26 -11.23 1.15
CA ILE A 387 -43.98 -10.75 0.58
C ILE A 387 -43.34 -9.77 1.56
N SER A 388 -42.58 -10.32 2.54
CA SER A 388 -41.84 -9.53 3.53
C SER A 388 -40.70 -10.35 4.15
N THR A 389 -39.74 -9.69 4.76
CA THR A 389 -38.63 -10.33 5.47
C THR A 389 -38.38 -9.67 6.82
N GLY A 390 -37.89 -10.43 7.80
CA GLY A 390 -37.35 -9.86 9.02
C GLY A 390 -35.94 -9.30 8.82
N VAL A 391 -35.63 -8.22 9.56
CA VAL A 391 -34.28 -7.66 9.64
C VAL A 391 -33.80 -7.70 11.08
N ALA A 392 -32.71 -8.40 11.36
CA ALA A 392 -32.12 -8.49 12.69
C ALA A 392 -30.86 -7.63 12.81
N LEU A 393 -30.69 -6.98 13.97
CA LEU A 393 -29.44 -6.29 14.34
C LEU A 393 -28.77 -7.05 15.48
N LEU A 394 -27.45 -7.30 15.37
CA LEU A 394 -26.66 -7.92 16.45
C LEU A 394 -25.33 -7.17 16.64
N THR A 395 -25.22 -6.45 17.77
CA THR A 395 -24.01 -5.71 18.19
C THR A 395 -23.64 -6.04 19.63
N GLY A 396 -22.40 -5.72 20.02
CA GLY A 396 -21.88 -6.06 21.36
C GLY A 396 -22.54 -5.28 22.50
N SER A 397 -23.01 -4.06 22.26
CA SER A 397 -23.65 -3.17 23.25
C SER A 397 -25.13 -3.46 23.51
N MET A 398 -25.74 -4.38 22.77
CA MET A 398 -27.16 -4.71 22.92
C MET A 398 -27.46 -5.31 24.28
N LYS A 399 -28.64 -4.94 24.83
CA LYS A 399 -29.16 -5.53 26.07
C LYS A 399 -29.47 -7.02 25.89
N ALA A 400 -29.28 -7.83 26.92
CA ALA A 400 -29.43 -9.27 26.86
C ALA A 400 -30.79 -9.78 26.31
N ALA A 401 -31.88 -9.02 26.49
CA ALA A 401 -33.18 -9.38 25.94
C ALA A 401 -33.22 -9.21 24.41
N GLY A 402 -32.69 -8.10 23.91
CA GLY A 402 -32.57 -7.82 22.45
C GLY A 402 -31.65 -8.82 21.77
N THR A 403 -30.48 -9.10 22.37
CA THR A 403 -29.55 -10.13 21.88
C THR A 403 -30.23 -11.49 21.74
N ARG A 404 -30.99 -11.92 22.74
CA ARG A 404 -31.70 -13.21 22.70
C ARG A 404 -32.77 -13.27 21.62
N ALA A 405 -33.51 -12.17 21.43
CA ALA A 405 -34.52 -12.07 20.35
C ALA A 405 -33.85 -12.15 18.98
N ALA A 406 -32.82 -11.34 18.74
CA ALA A 406 -32.08 -11.36 17.48
C ALA A 406 -31.47 -12.73 17.16
N LEU A 407 -30.87 -13.41 18.16
CA LEU A 407 -30.33 -14.78 17.98
C LEU A 407 -31.43 -15.81 17.66
N ALA A 408 -32.64 -15.68 18.24
CA ALA A 408 -33.77 -16.54 17.92
C ALA A 408 -34.28 -16.31 16.48
N ASP A 409 -34.42 -15.05 16.05
CA ASP A 409 -34.87 -14.70 14.72
C ASP A 409 -33.84 -15.12 13.63
N ILE A 410 -32.54 -15.07 13.95
CA ILE A 410 -31.47 -15.55 13.07
C ILE A 410 -31.56 -17.09 12.96
N ALA A 411 -31.61 -17.78 14.08
CA ALA A 411 -31.59 -19.25 14.10
C ALA A 411 -32.86 -19.89 13.50
N SER A 412 -34.00 -19.21 13.58
CA SER A 412 -35.27 -19.69 12.99
C SER A 412 -35.39 -19.36 11.49
N GLY A 413 -34.55 -18.51 10.94
CA GLY A 413 -34.71 -17.99 9.59
C GLY A 413 -35.76 -16.87 9.44
N ALA A 414 -36.41 -16.44 10.56
CA ALA A 414 -37.36 -15.32 10.55
C ALA A 414 -36.70 -14.00 10.10
N ALA A 415 -35.42 -13.80 10.41
CA ALA A 415 -34.62 -12.73 9.87
C ALA A 415 -33.92 -13.21 8.58
N GLY A 416 -34.40 -12.76 7.43
CA GLY A 416 -33.72 -12.99 6.14
C GLY A 416 -32.52 -12.07 5.94
N ILE A 417 -32.55 -10.85 6.53
CA ILE A 417 -31.42 -9.93 6.51
C ILE A 417 -30.88 -9.74 7.93
N ILE A 418 -29.56 -9.90 8.09
CA ILE A 418 -28.88 -9.82 9.37
C ILE A 418 -27.77 -8.78 9.29
N VAL A 419 -27.81 -7.78 10.16
CA VAL A 419 -26.83 -6.70 10.22
C VAL A 419 -26.11 -6.74 11.55
N GLY A 420 -24.78 -6.58 11.55
CA GLY A 420 -24.05 -6.51 12.82
C GLY A 420 -22.56 -6.29 12.64
N THR A 421 -21.83 -6.43 13.76
CA THR A 421 -20.38 -6.27 13.81
C THR A 421 -19.69 -7.65 13.97
N HIS A 422 -18.44 -7.67 14.42
CA HIS A 422 -17.73 -8.91 14.79
C HIS A 422 -18.52 -9.83 15.72
N SER A 423 -19.56 -9.35 16.40
CA SER A 423 -20.47 -10.17 17.21
C SER A 423 -21.12 -11.29 16.39
N LEU A 424 -21.32 -11.06 15.08
CA LEU A 424 -21.84 -12.07 14.13
C LEU A 424 -20.87 -13.22 13.87
N LEU A 425 -19.58 -13.03 14.12
CA LEU A 425 -18.53 -14.06 13.94
C LEU A 425 -18.37 -14.96 15.16
N SER A 426 -19.13 -14.69 16.24
CA SER A 426 -19.02 -15.49 17.45
C SER A 426 -19.68 -16.87 17.28
N GLY A 427 -19.06 -17.93 17.81
CA GLY A 427 -19.62 -19.26 17.76
C GLY A 427 -20.98 -19.46 18.51
N ARG A 428 -21.56 -18.38 19.07
CA ARG A 428 -22.90 -18.34 19.66
C ARG A 428 -24.01 -18.09 18.65
N VAL A 429 -23.66 -17.56 17.46
CA VAL A 429 -24.63 -17.28 16.40
C VAL A 429 -24.81 -18.54 15.56
N ILE A 430 -26.03 -19.05 15.55
CA ILE A 430 -26.41 -20.19 14.72
C ILE A 430 -27.26 -19.61 13.57
N TYR A 431 -26.75 -19.70 12.38
CA TYR A 431 -27.46 -19.29 11.17
C TYR A 431 -28.34 -20.42 10.66
N ASN A 432 -29.48 -20.10 10.06
CA ASN A 432 -30.33 -21.11 9.44
C ASN A 432 -29.74 -21.60 8.12
N ASP A 433 -29.47 -20.66 7.20
CA ASP A 433 -28.88 -20.97 5.90
C ASP A 433 -28.34 -19.67 5.23
N ILE A 434 -27.01 -19.46 5.25
CA ILE A 434 -26.39 -18.26 4.70
C ILE A 434 -26.19 -18.43 3.20
N GLY A 435 -26.78 -17.54 2.38
CA GLY A 435 -26.53 -17.46 0.94
C GLY A 435 -25.59 -16.33 0.53
N LEU A 436 -25.53 -15.23 1.31
CA LEU A 436 -24.68 -14.06 0.97
C LEU A 436 -24.08 -13.43 2.23
N VAL A 437 -22.79 -13.12 2.15
CA VAL A 437 -22.07 -12.30 3.14
C VAL A 437 -21.67 -11.00 2.49
N VAL A 438 -22.16 -9.87 2.99
CA VAL A 438 -21.77 -8.53 2.59
C VAL A 438 -20.83 -7.96 3.65
N VAL A 439 -19.65 -7.49 3.26
CA VAL A 439 -18.63 -6.91 4.16
C VAL A 439 -18.43 -5.44 3.80
N ASP A 440 -18.75 -4.53 4.71
CA ASP A 440 -18.51 -3.11 4.51
C ASP A 440 -17.15 -2.70 5.07
N GLU A 441 -16.38 -1.88 4.28
CA GLU A 441 -15.05 -1.39 4.65
C GLU A 441 -14.07 -2.52 5.03
N GLN A 442 -13.82 -3.43 4.10
CA GLN A 442 -13.03 -4.66 4.27
C GLN A 442 -11.67 -4.47 4.98
N HIS A 443 -10.99 -3.34 4.73
CA HIS A 443 -9.65 -3.06 5.27
C HIS A 443 -9.58 -3.08 6.82
N ARG A 444 -10.73 -3.13 7.50
CA ARG A 444 -10.85 -3.19 8.96
C ARG A 444 -11.12 -4.60 9.51
N PHE A 445 -11.34 -5.58 8.64
CA PHE A 445 -11.53 -6.98 9.03
C PHE A 445 -10.34 -7.82 8.57
N GLY A 446 -9.77 -8.63 9.48
CA GLY A 446 -8.73 -9.60 9.14
C GLY A 446 -9.23 -10.70 8.19
N VAL A 447 -8.34 -11.24 7.35
CA VAL A 447 -8.67 -12.36 6.42
C VAL A 447 -9.22 -13.56 7.16
N GLU A 448 -8.67 -13.90 8.34
CA GLU A 448 -9.12 -15.02 9.18
C GLU A 448 -10.52 -14.83 9.73
N GLN A 449 -10.94 -13.59 10.00
CA GLN A 449 -12.27 -13.31 10.57
C GLN A 449 -13.39 -13.53 9.53
N ARG A 450 -13.13 -13.34 8.25
CA ARG A 450 -14.10 -13.57 7.17
C ARG A 450 -14.32 -15.05 6.89
N SER A 451 -13.25 -15.84 6.97
CA SER A 451 -13.33 -17.29 6.71
C SER A 451 -14.31 -18.01 7.63
N VAL A 452 -14.58 -17.48 8.82
CA VAL A 452 -15.52 -18.08 9.79
C VAL A 452 -16.95 -18.23 9.24
N LEU A 453 -17.42 -17.28 8.41
CA LEU A 453 -18.76 -17.33 7.80
C LEU A 453 -18.78 -18.04 6.45
N THR A 454 -17.62 -18.19 5.82
CA THR A 454 -17.50 -18.76 4.46
C THR A 454 -16.96 -20.19 4.44
N THR A 455 -16.46 -20.72 5.59
CA THR A 455 -15.92 -22.07 5.71
C THR A 455 -16.90 -22.95 6.54
N GLY A 456 -17.73 -23.74 5.85
CA GLY A 456 -18.62 -24.74 6.43
C GLY A 456 -18.57 -26.05 5.63
N GLU A 457 -19.08 -27.15 6.19
CA GLU A 457 -19.38 -28.36 5.41
C GLU A 457 -20.66 -28.09 4.59
N GLY A 458 -20.52 -27.84 3.28
CA GLY A 458 -21.64 -27.60 2.37
C GLY A 458 -21.35 -26.54 1.30
N ALA A 459 -22.42 -26.02 0.69
CA ALA A 459 -22.34 -24.91 -0.27
C ALA A 459 -21.79 -23.67 0.40
N ARG A 460 -20.85 -22.97 -0.27
CA ARG A 460 -20.25 -21.73 0.23
C ARG A 460 -21.14 -20.53 -0.10
N PRO A 461 -21.38 -19.61 0.85
CA PRO A 461 -22.12 -18.40 0.56
C PRO A 461 -21.37 -17.51 -0.44
N HIS A 462 -22.11 -16.72 -1.20
CA HIS A 462 -21.57 -15.63 -2.00
C HIS A 462 -20.96 -14.55 -1.10
N GLU A 463 -19.94 -13.84 -1.58
CA GLU A 463 -19.28 -12.75 -0.87
C GLU A 463 -19.32 -11.45 -1.70
N LEU A 464 -19.84 -10.38 -1.09
CA LEU A 464 -19.86 -9.05 -1.67
C LEU A 464 -19.14 -8.07 -0.72
N VAL A 465 -18.01 -7.55 -1.14
CA VAL A 465 -17.22 -6.60 -0.36
C VAL A 465 -17.50 -5.19 -0.82
N LEU A 466 -17.79 -4.27 0.10
CA LEU A 466 -18.01 -2.86 -0.19
C LEU A 466 -16.81 -2.02 0.26
N THR A 467 -16.42 -1.04 -0.54
CA THR A 467 -15.43 -0.03 -0.13
C THR A 467 -15.82 1.35 -0.61
N ALA A 468 -15.67 2.35 0.27
CA ALA A 468 -15.88 3.76 -0.05
C ALA A 468 -14.62 4.44 -0.59
N THR A 469 -13.45 3.79 -0.47
CA THR A 469 -12.23 4.25 -1.11
C THR A 469 -12.18 3.72 -2.53
N PRO A 470 -12.20 4.59 -3.53
CA PRO A 470 -11.84 4.17 -4.88
C PRO A 470 -10.40 3.64 -4.88
N ILE A 471 -10.23 2.41 -5.36
CA ILE A 471 -8.93 1.76 -5.51
C ILE A 471 -8.64 1.72 -7.00
N PRO A 472 -7.50 2.23 -7.47
CA PRO A 472 -7.14 2.08 -8.88
C PRO A 472 -7.24 0.64 -9.33
N ARG A 473 -7.75 0.41 -10.55
CA ARG A 473 -8.04 -0.95 -11.03
C ARG A 473 -6.84 -1.88 -10.95
N THR A 474 -5.66 -1.37 -11.27
CA THR A 474 -4.39 -2.11 -11.23
C THR A 474 -4.02 -2.54 -9.81
N VAL A 475 -4.22 -1.67 -8.81
CA VAL A 475 -4.02 -2.01 -7.39
C VAL A 475 -5.05 -3.02 -6.92
N ALA A 476 -6.31 -2.84 -7.32
CA ALA A 476 -7.36 -3.80 -6.99
C ALA A 476 -7.05 -5.20 -7.55
N MET A 477 -6.50 -5.29 -8.75
CA MET A 477 -6.09 -6.54 -9.39
C MET A 477 -4.89 -7.22 -8.71
N THR A 478 -4.04 -6.47 -8.01
CA THR A 478 -2.86 -7.02 -7.31
C THR A 478 -3.13 -7.33 -5.84
N VAL A 479 -3.95 -6.53 -5.17
CA VAL A 479 -4.24 -6.67 -3.73
C VAL A 479 -5.47 -7.54 -3.48
N PHE A 480 -6.48 -7.42 -4.34
CA PHE A 480 -7.77 -8.11 -4.24
C PHE A 480 -8.03 -8.98 -5.49
N GLY A 481 -6.98 -9.54 -6.09
CA GLY A 481 -7.09 -10.26 -7.35
C GLY A 481 -7.89 -11.57 -7.28
N ASP A 482 -8.24 -12.02 -6.08
CA ASP A 482 -9.22 -13.07 -5.81
C ASP A 482 -10.67 -12.58 -5.93
N LEU A 483 -10.91 -11.25 -5.92
CA LEU A 483 -12.22 -10.63 -6.07
C LEU A 483 -12.40 -10.05 -7.48
N GLU A 484 -13.58 -10.22 -8.04
CA GLU A 484 -13.98 -9.48 -9.21
C GLU A 484 -14.39 -8.06 -8.84
N VAL A 485 -13.98 -7.06 -9.63
CA VAL A 485 -14.17 -5.64 -9.28
C VAL A 485 -15.28 -5.02 -10.09
N SER A 486 -16.26 -4.44 -9.41
CA SER A 486 -17.30 -3.58 -9.97
C SER A 486 -17.19 -2.17 -9.39
N SER A 487 -17.32 -1.15 -10.24
CA SER A 487 -17.11 0.26 -9.85
C SER A 487 -18.35 1.11 -10.12
N LEU A 488 -18.82 1.83 -9.10
CA LEU A 488 -19.85 2.87 -9.23
C LEU A 488 -19.16 4.23 -9.32
N ARG A 489 -19.06 4.76 -10.54
CA ARG A 489 -18.44 6.07 -10.80
C ARG A 489 -19.46 7.22 -10.77
N GLU A 490 -20.72 6.93 -11.00
CA GLU A 490 -21.79 7.92 -11.03
C GLU A 490 -22.29 8.23 -9.62
N LEU A 491 -22.55 9.50 -9.37
CA LEU A 491 -23.29 9.94 -8.19
C LEU A 491 -24.77 10.12 -8.56
N PRO A 492 -25.71 9.72 -7.69
CA PRO A 492 -27.14 9.96 -7.89
C PRO A 492 -27.44 11.45 -8.09
N THR A 493 -28.40 11.74 -8.96
CA THR A 493 -28.86 13.11 -9.24
C THR A 493 -29.45 13.77 -7.97
N GLY A 494 -29.16 15.07 -7.77
CA GLY A 494 -29.71 15.86 -6.65
C GLY A 494 -28.73 16.09 -5.49
N ARG A 495 -27.51 15.62 -5.55
CA ARG A 495 -26.48 15.96 -4.56
C ARG A 495 -25.94 17.36 -4.80
N ALA A 496 -25.91 18.17 -3.74
CA ALA A 496 -25.36 19.51 -3.82
C ALA A 496 -23.82 19.49 -3.94
N ASP A 497 -23.30 20.50 -4.62
CA ASP A 497 -21.86 20.67 -4.81
C ASP A 497 -21.13 21.01 -3.50
N VAL A 498 -19.95 20.43 -3.30
CA VAL A 498 -19.04 20.79 -2.20
C VAL A 498 -17.88 21.62 -2.77
N GLN A 499 -17.88 22.90 -2.42
CA GLN A 499 -16.76 23.78 -2.72
C GLN A 499 -15.58 23.47 -1.77
N THR A 500 -14.41 23.20 -2.32
CA THR A 500 -13.20 22.97 -1.53
C THR A 500 -12.22 24.11 -1.73
N THR A 501 -11.67 24.66 -0.64
CA THR A 501 -10.75 25.80 -0.69
C THR A 501 -9.57 25.57 0.24
N VAL A 502 -8.35 25.78 -0.25
CA VAL A 502 -7.13 25.71 0.55
C VAL A 502 -6.92 27.06 1.24
N VAL A 503 -6.80 27.03 2.57
CA VAL A 503 -6.57 28.20 3.44
C VAL A 503 -5.10 28.23 3.85
N ASP A 504 -4.32 29.09 3.19
CA ASP A 504 -2.90 29.29 3.43
C ASP A 504 -2.69 30.26 4.60
N LEU A 505 -2.32 29.76 5.77
CA LEU A 505 -2.16 30.59 6.96
C LEU A 505 -0.97 31.56 6.90
N PRO A 506 0.22 31.18 6.38
CA PRO A 506 1.33 32.11 6.18
C PRO A 506 1.00 33.29 5.28
N ALA A 507 0.25 33.06 4.20
CA ALA A 507 -0.15 34.12 3.27
C ALA A 507 -1.37 34.92 3.74
N HIS A 508 -2.30 34.27 4.44
CA HIS A 508 -3.61 34.80 4.75
C HIS A 508 -4.11 34.47 6.17
N GLY A 509 -3.36 34.83 7.21
CA GLY A 509 -3.70 34.54 8.62
C GLY A 509 -5.11 35.01 9.06
N SER A 510 -5.63 36.07 8.45
CA SER A 510 -7.01 36.56 8.70
C SER A 510 -8.10 35.62 8.21
N TRP A 511 -7.79 34.68 7.30
CA TRP A 511 -8.77 33.73 6.75
C TRP A 511 -9.24 32.73 7.80
N LEU A 512 -8.42 32.38 8.76
CA LEU A 512 -8.84 31.52 9.89
C LEU A 512 -9.94 32.21 10.72
N THR A 513 -9.78 33.51 11.01
CA THR A 513 -10.82 34.30 11.69
C THR A 513 -12.10 34.36 10.87
N ARG A 514 -11.99 34.45 9.53
CA ARG A 514 -13.13 34.42 8.63
C ARG A 514 -13.79 33.03 8.61
N ALA A 515 -13.02 31.95 8.69
CA ALA A 515 -13.54 30.60 8.79
C ALA A 515 -14.39 30.40 10.05
N TRP A 516 -13.92 30.89 11.22
CA TRP A 516 -14.70 30.82 12.48
C TRP A 516 -15.99 31.65 12.40
N ARG A 517 -15.96 32.79 11.73
CA ARG A 517 -17.17 33.57 11.48
C ARG A 517 -18.12 32.83 10.54
N ARG A 518 -17.60 32.17 9.52
CA ARG A 518 -18.42 31.37 8.60
C ARG A 518 -19.11 30.20 9.31
N ILE A 519 -18.42 29.51 10.23
CA ILE A 519 -19.04 28.48 11.07
C ILE A 519 -20.26 29.05 11.80
N ARG A 520 -20.14 30.25 12.39
CA ARG A 520 -21.25 30.89 13.09
C ARG A 520 -22.42 31.19 12.13
N GLU A 521 -22.12 31.73 10.96
CA GLU A 521 -23.14 32.01 9.92
C GLU A 521 -23.89 30.71 9.51
N GLU A 522 -23.22 29.60 9.37
CA GLU A 522 -23.84 28.29 9.08
C GLU A 522 -24.70 27.80 10.25
N CYS A 523 -24.23 27.92 11.48
CA CYS A 523 -24.95 27.50 12.67
C CYS A 523 -26.19 28.40 12.92
N ASP A 524 -26.08 29.72 12.66
CA ASP A 524 -27.19 30.67 12.76
C ASP A 524 -28.27 30.39 11.68
N ALA A 525 -27.88 29.85 10.54
CA ALA A 525 -28.78 29.35 9.51
C ALA A 525 -29.43 27.99 9.85
N GLY A 526 -29.10 27.40 10.98
CA GLY A 526 -29.59 26.09 11.44
C GLY A 526 -28.81 24.90 10.96
N HIS A 527 -27.60 25.08 10.36
CA HIS A 527 -26.75 24.01 9.86
C HIS A 527 -25.72 23.55 10.89
N GLN A 528 -25.10 22.42 10.60
CA GLN A 528 -24.08 21.81 11.45
C GLN A 528 -22.72 21.81 10.75
N VAL A 529 -21.66 21.83 11.57
CA VAL A 529 -20.28 22.00 11.09
C VAL A 529 -19.35 20.97 11.72
N PHE A 530 -18.45 20.41 10.93
CA PHE A 530 -17.32 19.61 11.38
C PHE A 530 -16.03 20.43 11.41
N VAL A 531 -15.24 20.25 12.49
CA VAL A 531 -13.85 20.72 12.57
C VAL A 531 -12.96 19.50 12.83
N VAL A 532 -12.04 19.21 11.94
CA VAL A 532 -11.18 18.03 12.01
C VAL A 532 -9.76 18.43 12.37
N CYS A 533 -9.19 17.76 13.39
CA CYS A 533 -7.82 17.95 13.83
C CYS A 533 -7.01 16.67 13.65
N PRO A 534 -5.70 16.76 13.34
CA PRO A 534 -4.86 15.58 13.18
C PRO A 534 -4.52 14.89 14.50
N ARG A 535 -4.68 15.56 15.65
CA ARG A 535 -4.28 15.05 16.98
C ARG A 535 -5.38 15.18 18.02
N ILE A 536 -5.26 14.35 19.08
CA ILE A 536 -6.15 14.43 20.26
C ILE A 536 -5.66 15.52 21.21
N ASN A 537 -4.38 15.46 21.60
CA ASN A 537 -3.72 16.44 22.48
C ASN A 537 -2.32 16.80 21.96
N SER A 538 -1.70 17.85 22.51
CA SER A 538 -0.36 18.32 22.15
C SER A 538 0.79 17.44 22.67
N ASP A 539 0.55 16.61 23.69
CA ASP A 539 1.57 15.78 24.34
C ASP A 539 1.91 14.49 23.58
N ASP A 540 1.23 14.18 22.51
CA ASP A 540 1.55 13.06 21.59
C ASP A 540 2.84 13.41 20.80
N ALA A 541 3.97 13.39 21.51
CA ALA A 541 5.27 13.98 21.13
C ALA A 541 6.16 13.03 20.33
N ASP A 542 5.70 12.50 19.18
CA ASP A 542 6.58 11.71 18.31
C ASP A 542 7.08 12.42 17.03
N ASP A 543 6.74 13.72 16.83
CA ASP A 543 7.14 14.42 15.60
C ASP A 543 7.59 15.87 15.85
N VAL A 544 8.74 16.07 16.50
CA VAL A 544 9.54 17.29 16.32
C VAL A 544 10.60 17.01 15.23
N GLU A 545 10.19 16.50 14.09
CA GLU A 545 11.02 16.51 12.90
C GLU A 545 10.82 17.81 12.12
N GLY A 546 11.87 18.60 12.04
CA GLY A 546 12.00 19.68 11.05
C GLY A 546 11.47 21.06 11.43
N GLY A 547 11.29 21.42 12.72
CA GLY A 547 10.98 22.83 13.11
C GLY A 547 9.57 23.31 12.74
N ARG A 548 8.63 22.43 12.48
CA ARG A 548 7.20 22.76 12.25
C ARG A 548 6.49 23.08 13.57
N PRO A 549 5.51 24.02 13.56
CA PRO A 549 4.68 24.28 14.73
C PRO A 549 3.88 23.03 15.14
N PRO A 550 3.55 22.88 16.44
CA PRO A 550 2.74 21.77 16.93
C PRO A 550 1.39 21.72 16.18
N ALA A 551 0.92 20.51 15.86
CA ALA A 551 -0.34 20.32 15.15
C ALA A 551 -1.54 20.65 16.03
N ALA A 552 -2.65 21.10 15.40
CA ALA A 552 -3.91 21.35 16.07
C ALA A 552 -4.46 20.08 16.77
N ALA A 553 -4.87 20.21 18.01
CA ALA A 553 -5.37 19.12 18.83
C ALA A 553 -6.82 19.38 19.29
N VAL A 554 -7.63 18.32 19.34
CA VAL A 554 -9.07 18.39 19.66
C VAL A 554 -9.29 18.92 21.08
N GLU A 555 -8.57 18.38 22.08
CA GLU A 555 -8.75 18.72 23.49
C GLU A 555 -8.38 20.18 23.81
N GLU A 556 -7.55 20.80 22.98
CA GLU A 556 -7.16 22.22 23.13
C GLU A 556 -8.04 23.14 22.31
N LEU A 557 -8.34 22.77 21.06
CA LEU A 557 -9.10 23.62 20.15
C LEU A 557 -10.58 23.71 20.56
N ALA A 558 -11.18 22.64 21.07
CA ALA A 558 -12.60 22.62 21.41
C ALA A 558 -12.95 23.65 22.51
N PRO A 559 -12.26 23.71 23.67
CA PRO A 559 -12.56 24.74 24.68
C PRO A 559 -12.20 26.15 24.19
N GLN A 560 -11.13 26.32 23.41
CA GLN A 560 -10.76 27.64 22.86
C GLN A 560 -11.85 28.18 21.91
N LEU A 561 -12.40 27.37 21.05
CA LEU A 561 -13.47 27.78 20.15
C LEU A 561 -14.78 28.02 20.91
N ALA A 562 -15.12 27.15 21.87
CA ALA A 562 -16.36 27.25 22.65
C ALA A 562 -16.41 28.51 23.52
N THR A 563 -15.26 28.94 24.09
CA THR A 563 -15.19 30.15 24.91
C THR A 563 -14.87 31.43 24.13
N GLY A 564 -14.33 31.26 22.90
CA GLY A 564 -13.89 32.35 22.03
C GLY A 564 -14.83 32.61 20.86
N PRO A 565 -14.38 32.36 19.61
CA PRO A 565 -15.14 32.74 18.39
C PRO A 565 -16.49 32.03 18.23
N LEU A 566 -16.70 30.88 18.87
CA LEU A 566 -17.95 30.11 18.82
C LEU A 566 -18.74 30.15 20.13
N ALA A 567 -18.46 31.15 21.01
CA ALA A 567 -19.17 31.31 22.29
C ALA A 567 -20.69 31.40 22.05
N GLY A 568 -21.45 30.61 22.82
CA GLY A 568 -22.92 30.51 22.70
C GLY A 568 -23.42 29.40 21.77
N LEU A 569 -22.57 28.78 20.98
CA LEU A 569 -22.89 27.56 20.24
C LEU A 569 -22.56 26.33 21.10
N ARG A 570 -23.29 25.24 20.89
CA ARG A 570 -22.97 23.95 21.52
C ARG A 570 -21.89 23.25 20.67
N VAL A 571 -20.67 23.29 21.21
CA VAL A 571 -19.47 22.68 20.62
C VAL A 571 -19.17 21.41 21.40
N GLU A 572 -19.01 20.28 20.69
CA GLU A 572 -18.64 19.01 21.30
C GLU A 572 -17.35 18.45 20.69
N ALA A 573 -16.64 17.65 21.48
CA ALA A 573 -15.39 17.00 21.08
C ALA A 573 -15.61 15.50 20.92
N LEU A 574 -15.01 14.90 19.86
CA LEU A 574 -15.05 13.46 19.59
C LEU A 574 -13.68 12.93 19.19
N HIS A 575 -13.15 12.01 19.98
CA HIS A 575 -11.84 11.39 19.72
C HIS A 575 -11.77 9.94 20.23
N SER A 576 -10.73 9.19 19.84
CA SER A 576 -10.62 7.76 20.14
C SER A 576 -10.46 7.44 21.63
N ARG A 577 -10.01 8.38 22.48
CA ARG A 577 -9.82 8.20 23.93
C ARG A 577 -11.11 8.23 24.74
N LEU A 578 -12.20 8.79 24.20
CA LEU A 578 -13.52 8.68 24.82
C LEU A 578 -13.94 7.22 24.88
N ASP A 579 -14.68 6.85 25.92
CA ASP A 579 -15.28 5.51 25.95
C ASP A 579 -16.38 5.35 24.89
N SER A 580 -16.79 4.09 24.60
CA SER A 580 -17.74 3.82 23.53
C SER A 580 -19.09 4.49 23.79
N SER A 581 -19.55 4.51 25.06
CA SER A 581 -20.85 5.09 25.43
C SER A 581 -20.85 6.62 25.33
N GLU A 582 -19.74 7.27 25.65
CA GLU A 582 -19.57 8.70 25.47
C GLU A 582 -19.55 9.09 23.99
N LYS A 583 -18.82 8.33 23.15
CA LYS A 583 -18.82 8.53 21.69
C LYS A 583 -20.23 8.44 21.10
N ASP A 584 -20.97 7.43 21.49
CA ASP A 584 -22.32 7.21 21.03
C ASP A 584 -23.27 8.36 21.45
N LEU A 585 -23.12 8.87 22.68
CA LEU A 585 -23.91 10.00 23.18
C LEU A 585 -23.59 11.30 22.46
N VAL A 586 -22.31 11.60 22.20
CA VAL A 586 -21.89 12.80 21.46
C VAL A 586 -22.44 12.74 20.04
N MET A 587 -22.30 11.59 19.39
CA MET A 587 -22.80 11.39 18.04
C MET A 587 -24.31 11.48 17.93
N ASP A 588 -25.05 10.87 18.87
CA ASP A 588 -26.51 10.91 18.89
C ASP A 588 -27.04 12.34 19.04
N ARG A 589 -26.40 13.17 19.93
CA ARG A 589 -26.72 14.59 20.06
C ARG A 589 -26.43 15.39 18.81
N PHE A 590 -25.30 15.09 18.14
CA PHE A 590 -24.96 15.77 16.90
C PHE A 590 -25.91 15.38 15.76
N ILE A 591 -26.23 14.11 15.60
CA ILE A 591 -27.21 13.64 14.59
C ILE A 591 -28.61 14.25 14.81
N LYS A 592 -29.04 14.42 16.06
CA LYS A 592 -30.30 15.06 16.42
C LYS A 592 -30.30 16.58 16.26
N GLY A 593 -29.18 17.21 15.93
CA GLY A 593 -29.05 18.66 15.81
C GLY A 593 -28.99 19.38 17.17
N GLU A 594 -28.83 18.63 18.28
CA GLU A 594 -28.70 19.22 19.61
C GLU A 594 -27.34 19.94 19.80
N SER A 595 -26.29 19.51 19.11
CA SER A 595 -25.02 20.20 18.97
C SER A 595 -24.80 20.70 17.56
N GLN A 596 -24.26 21.92 17.42
CA GLN A 596 -24.06 22.58 16.13
C GLN A 596 -22.66 22.34 15.55
N VAL A 597 -21.64 22.21 16.40
CA VAL A 597 -20.25 22.06 15.97
C VAL A 597 -19.64 20.82 16.62
N LEU A 598 -19.11 19.92 15.79
CA LEU A 598 -18.37 18.75 16.26
C LEU A 598 -16.89 18.89 15.89
N ILE A 599 -16.04 18.92 16.91
CA ILE A 599 -14.57 18.95 16.75
C ILE A 599 -14.04 17.54 16.98
N SER A 600 -13.36 16.98 16.00
CA SER A 600 -12.94 15.57 16.07
C SER A 600 -11.61 15.31 15.40
N THR A 601 -11.08 14.12 15.67
CA THR A 601 -10.00 13.53 14.86
C THR A 601 -10.61 12.78 13.65
N THR A 602 -9.83 11.96 12.96
CA THR A 602 -10.27 11.09 11.86
C THR A 602 -11.38 10.09 12.22
N VAL A 603 -11.80 10.02 13.48
CA VAL A 603 -12.89 9.12 13.93
C VAL A 603 -14.19 9.35 13.14
N ILE A 604 -14.43 10.57 12.61
CA ILE A 604 -15.59 10.85 11.74
C ILE A 604 -15.42 10.35 10.29
N GLU A 605 -14.24 9.87 9.91
CA GLU A 605 -13.99 9.25 8.61
C GLU A 605 -14.92 8.04 8.38
N VAL A 606 -15.38 7.40 9.46
CA VAL A 606 -16.15 6.16 9.40
C VAL A 606 -17.60 6.38 9.91
N GLY A 607 -18.55 6.16 9.01
CA GLY A 607 -19.92 5.82 9.35
C GLY A 607 -20.88 6.92 9.77
N VAL A 608 -20.50 8.20 9.76
CA VAL A 608 -21.39 9.27 10.20
C VAL A 608 -22.10 9.91 9.00
N ASP A 609 -23.43 9.82 8.95
CA ASP A 609 -24.26 10.52 7.99
C ASP A 609 -25.07 11.61 8.68
N VAL A 610 -24.72 12.87 8.43
CA VAL A 610 -25.43 14.04 8.95
C VAL A 610 -25.83 14.94 7.78
N PRO A 611 -27.04 14.77 7.22
CA PRO A 611 -27.47 15.51 6.04
C PRO A 611 -27.46 17.04 6.22
N ASN A 612 -27.60 17.52 7.46
CA ASN A 612 -27.60 18.94 7.82
C ASN A 612 -26.19 19.54 7.99
N ALA A 613 -25.12 18.74 7.83
CA ALA A 613 -23.74 19.24 7.91
C ALA A 613 -23.33 19.85 6.56
N THR A 614 -23.20 21.19 6.53
CA THR A 614 -22.90 21.96 5.31
C THR A 614 -21.46 22.44 5.25
N MET A 615 -20.72 22.45 6.37
CA MET A 615 -19.36 22.96 6.39
C MET A 615 -18.40 21.99 7.11
N MET A 616 -17.18 21.92 6.59
CA MET A 616 -16.07 21.23 7.22
C MET A 616 -14.81 22.08 7.19
N VAL A 617 -14.11 22.14 8.31
CA VAL A 617 -12.79 22.77 8.42
C VAL A 617 -11.77 21.71 8.85
N ILE A 618 -10.77 21.46 8.03
CA ILE A 618 -9.71 20.50 8.32
C ILE A 618 -8.46 21.26 8.68
N MET A 619 -8.04 21.18 9.94
CA MET A 619 -6.84 21.83 10.47
C MET A 619 -5.60 21.03 10.09
N ASP A 620 -4.51 21.72 9.78
CA ASP A 620 -3.25 21.11 9.34
C ASP A 620 -3.48 20.03 8.27
N ALA A 621 -4.24 20.38 7.24
CA ALA A 621 -4.71 19.45 6.19
C ALA A 621 -3.56 18.75 5.46
N ASP A 622 -2.36 19.34 5.44
CA ASP A 622 -1.15 18.75 4.88
C ASP A 622 -0.62 17.50 5.61
N ARG A 623 -1.15 17.21 6.79
CA ARG A 623 -0.84 16.01 7.58
C ARG A 623 -1.75 14.81 7.24
N PHE A 624 -2.78 15.02 6.43
CA PHE A 624 -3.70 13.97 6.00
C PHE A 624 -3.35 13.44 4.61
N GLY A 625 -3.64 12.17 4.36
CA GLY A 625 -3.56 11.59 3.01
C GLY A 625 -4.67 12.13 2.09
N VAL A 626 -4.44 12.08 0.78
CA VAL A 626 -5.42 12.53 -0.23
C VAL A 626 -6.75 11.78 -0.08
N SER A 627 -6.68 10.45 0.07
CA SER A 627 -7.85 9.59 0.25
C SER A 627 -8.64 9.94 1.52
N GLN A 628 -7.94 10.27 2.63
CA GLN A 628 -8.58 10.71 3.87
C GLN A 628 -9.30 12.05 3.72
N LEU A 629 -8.64 13.02 3.08
CA LEU A 629 -9.25 14.33 2.80
C LEU A 629 -10.48 14.19 1.92
N HIS A 630 -10.44 13.31 0.91
CA HIS A 630 -11.58 13.02 0.05
C HIS A 630 -12.74 12.38 0.82
N GLN A 631 -12.47 11.40 1.67
CA GLN A 631 -13.50 10.76 2.52
C GLN A 631 -14.12 11.73 3.52
N LEU A 632 -13.31 12.58 4.17
CA LEU A 632 -13.77 13.63 5.06
C LEU A 632 -14.67 14.63 4.31
N ARG A 633 -14.23 15.12 3.14
CA ARG A 633 -15.03 15.99 2.28
C ARG A 633 -16.38 15.37 1.93
N GLY A 634 -16.41 14.07 1.68
CA GLY A 634 -17.62 13.30 1.39
C GLY A 634 -18.64 13.23 2.54
N ARG A 635 -18.28 13.69 3.76
CA ARG A 635 -19.19 13.74 4.92
C ARG A 635 -20.11 14.94 4.94
N ILE A 636 -19.85 15.94 4.13
CA ILE A 636 -20.71 17.12 3.96
C ILE A 636 -21.37 17.14 2.58
N GLY A 637 -22.38 17.98 2.39
CA GLY A 637 -23.11 18.09 1.12
C GLY A 637 -23.90 16.83 0.77
N ARG A 638 -24.40 16.09 1.76
CA ARG A 638 -25.23 14.89 1.56
C ARG A 638 -26.71 15.22 1.41
N GLY A 639 -27.10 16.43 1.78
CA GLY A 639 -28.45 16.96 1.54
C GLY A 639 -28.53 17.80 0.26
N ASN A 640 -29.58 18.55 0.10
CA ASN A 640 -29.81 19.47 -1.03
C ASN A 640 -29.08 20.82 -0.88
N LEU A 641 -28.28 20.99 0.18
CA LEU A 641 -27.58 22.23 0.50
C LEU A 641 -26.12 22.15 0.04
N PRO A 642 -25.59 23.26 -0.56
CA PRO A 642 -24.19 23.29 -0.98
C PRO A 642 -23.24 23.16 0.22
N GLY A 643 -22.17 22.39 0.04
CA GLY A 643 -21.16 22.16 1.08
C GLY A 643 -19.95 23.08 0.90
N LEU A 644 -19.27 23.40 2.03
CA LEU A 644 -18.00 24.13 2.04
C LEU A 644 -16.94 23.34 2.83
N CYS A 645 -15.85 22.96 2.17
CA CYS A 645 -14.69 22.31 2.78
C CYS A 645 -13.48 23.26 2.78
N LEU A 646 -12.94 23.57 3.95
CA LEU A 646 -11.75 24.40 4.11
C LEU A 646 -10.57 23.54 4.54
N LEU A 647 -9.52 23.50 3.71
CA LEU A 647 -8.25 22.80 3.97
C LEU A 647 -7.25 23.81 4.53
N VAL A 648 -7.09 23.84 5.84
CA VAL A 648 -6.19 24.80 6.51
C VAL A 648 -4.78 24.22 6.57
N THR A 649 -3.78 24.98 6.11
CA THR A 649 -2.39 24.53 6.04
C THR A 649 -1.38 25.61 6.28
N THR A 650 -0.19 25.23 6.74
CA THR A 650 1.03 26.04 6.81
C THR A 650 2.07 25.61 5.78
N ALA A 651 1.76 24.63 4.94
CA ALA A 651 2.67 24.12 3.91
C ALA A 651 2.98 25.22 2.86
N PRO A 652 4.26 25.44 2.51
CA PRO A 652 4.64 26.46 1.55
C PRO A 652 4.14 26.11 0.14
N PRO A 653 3.80 27.13 -0.68
CA PRO A 653 3.47 26.93 -2.07
C PRO A 653 4.57 26.18 -2.84
N GLY A 654 4.20 25.26 -3.72
CA GLY A 654 5.15 24.43 -4.50
C GLY A 654 5.76 23.26 -3.74
N SER A 655 5.38 23.02 -2.47
CA SER A 655 5.72 21.78 -1.79
C SER A 655 4.79 20.63 -2.20
N VAL A 656 5.28 19.39 -2.17
CA VAL A 656 4.49 18.18 -2.45
C VAL A 656 3.22 18.13 -1.59
N ALA A 657 3.30 18.54 -0.32
CA ALA A 657 2.15 18.62 0.57
C ALA A 657 1.11 19.63 0.07
N ARG A 658 1.55 20.79 -0.46
CA ARG A 658 0.64 21.80 -1.01
C ARG A 658 0.01 21.34 -2.32
N GLU A 659 0.77 20.74 -3.22
CA GLU A 659 0.27 20.19 -4.48
C GLU A 659 -0.85 19.15 -4.25
N ARG A 660 -0.71 18.30 -3.21
CA ARG A 660 -1.78 17.38 -2.78
C ARG A 660 -3.08 18.09 -2.41
N LEU A 661 -2.97 19.16 -1.60
CA LEU A 661 -4.16 19.93 -1.18
C LEU A 661 -4.83 20.64 -2.36
N ASP A 662 -4.03 21.21 -3.24
CA ASP A 662 -4.52 21.89 -4.44
C ASP A 662 -5.21 20.89 -5.40
N ALA A 663 -4.70 19.65 -5.52
CA ALA A 663 -5.35 18.58 -6.28
C ALA A 663 -6.68 18.16 -5.66
N VAL A 664 -6.76 17.98 -4.33
CA VAL A 664 -8.03 17.68 -3.64
C VAL A 664 -9.04 18.82 -3.81
N ALA A 665 -8.57 20.07 -3.87
CA ALA A 665 -9.43 21.22 -4.10
C ALA A 665 -9.94 21.30 -5.56
N ALA A 666 -9.12 20.90 -6.52
CA ALA A 666 -9.42 20.97 -7.95
C ALA A 666 -10.29 19.80 -8.44
N SER A 667 -10.06 18.58 -7.97
CA SER A 667 -10.78 17.39 -8.41
C SER A 667 -11.85 16.93 -7.41
N ARG A 668 -12.95 16.41 -7.96
CA ARG A 668 -14.02 15.76 -7.20
C ARG A 668 -14.06 14.26 -7.45
N ASP A 669 -13.36 13.77 -8.47
CA ASP A 669 -13.29 12.35 -8.80
C ASP A 669 -12.36 11.64 -7.80
N GLY A 670 -12.93 10.77 -6.98
CA GLY A 670 -12.19 9.98 -6.00
C GLY A 670 -11.24 8.98 -6.64
N PHE A 671 -11.51 8.50 -7.86
CA PHE A 671 -10.60 7.60 -8.58
C PHE A 671 -9.35 8.37 -9.04
N GLU A 672 -9.52 9.55 -9.63
CA GLU A 672 -8.41 10.44 -10.01
C GLU A 672 -7.54 10.80 -8.80
N LEU A 673 -8.18 11.14 -7.67
CA LEU A 673 -7.49 11.45 -6.43
C LEU A 673 -6.76 10.25 -5.83
N ALA A 674 -7.32 9.04 -5.95
CA ALA A 674 -6.66 7.83 -5.50
C ALA A 674 -5.43 7.48 -6.36
N GLU A 675 -5.50 7.68 -7.67
CA GLU A 675 -4.35 7.53 -8.58
C GLU A 675 -3.25 8.53 -8.24
N LEU A 676 -3.60 9.77 -7.95
CA LEU A 676 -2.66 10.81 -7.56
C LEU A 676 -2.00 10.54 -6.19
N ASP A 677 -2.78 10.09 -5.20
CA ASP A 677 -2.28 9.70 -3.87
C ASP A 677 -1.25 8.56 -3.99
N LEU A 678 -1.55 7.61 -4.86
CA LEU A 678 -0.71 6.46 -5.13
C LEU A 678 0.59 6.87 -5.85
N ALA A 679 0.51 7.74 -6.85
CA ALA A 679 1.68 8.25 -7.59
C ALA A 679 2.64 9.05 -6.69
N GLN A 680 2.12 9.74 -5.68
CA GLN A 680 2.93 10.56 -4.75
C GLN A 680 3.48 9.77 -3.55
N ARG A 681 2.81 8.68 -3.16
CA ARG A 681 3.35 7.74 -2.19
C ARG A 681 4.27 6.81 -2.95
N HIS A 682 5.59 6.83 -2.68
CA HIS A 682 6.47 5.79 -3.20
C HIS A 682 5.85 4.45 -2.83
N GLU A 683 5.56 3.61 -3.80
CA GLU A 683 4.68 2.42 -3.74
C GLU A 683 4.96 1.43 -2.60
N GLY A 684 6.16 1.43 -2.02
CA GLY A 684 6.49 0.62 -0.85
C GLY A 684 5.59 0.86 0.38
N ASN A 685 4.90 2.03 0.46
CA ASN A 685 3.99 2.38 1.55
C ASN A 685 2.51 2.09 1.26
N VAL A 686 2.14 1.82 0.01
CA VAL A 686 0.72 1.65 -0.37
C VAL A 686 0.20 0.26 -0.03
N LEU A 687 1.06 -0.74 -0.14
CA LEU A 687 0.71 -2.14 0.11
C LEU A 687 0.90 -2.58 1.57
N GLY A 688 1.41 -1.71 2.46
CA GLY A 688 1.65 -2.29 3.74
C GLY A 688 1.97 -1.50 4.96
N SER A 689 2.30 -0.24 5.00
CA SER A 689 2.83 0.27 6.27
C SER A 689 1.93 1.20 7.08
N SER A 690 0.91 1.81 6.51
CA SER A 690 0.12 2.80 7.26
C SER A 690 -1.29 2.35 7.66
N GLN A 691 -1.82 1.27 7.11
CA GLN A 691 -3.19 0.82 7.45
C GLN A 691 -3.31 -0.61 7.96
N ALA A 692 -2.32 -1.51 7.75
CA ALA A 692 -2.43 -2.92 8.18
C ALA A 692 -1.11 -3.61 8.56
N GLY A 693 0.02 -2.90 8.68
CA GLY A 693 1.28 -3.55 9.07
C GLY A 693 1.87 -4.55 8.04
N TYR A 694 1.47 -4.48 6.77
CA TYR A 694 2.01 -5.33 5.71
C TYR A 694 3.12 -4.61 4.95
N SER A 695 4.32 -5.18 4.94
CA SER A 695 5.33 -4.87 3.92
C SER A 695 4.94 -5.57 2.61
N SER A 696 4.98 -4.86 1.49
CA SER A 696 4.72 -5.47 0.18
C SER A 696 5.71 -6.60 -0.10
N PRO A 697 5.26 -7.80 -0.50
CA PRO A 697 6.14 -8.85 -0.97
C PRO A 697 6.80 -8.51 -2.32
N LEU A 698 6.33 -7.47 -3.02
CA LEU A 698 6.82 -7.05 -4.33
C LEU A 698 8.10 -6.22 -4.16
N ARG A 699 9.16 -6.61 -4.86
CA ARG A 699 10.48 -5.96 -4.80
C ARG A 699 10.72 -5.01 -5.97
N LEU A 700 10.28 -5.40 -7.16
CA LEU A 700 10.54 -4.73 -8.43
C LEU A 700 9.28 -4.21 -9.09
N LEU A 701 8.19 -4.96 -8.99
CA LEU A 701 6.91 -4.59 -9.57
C LEU A 701 6.33 -3.37 -8.87
N ARG A 702 6.19 -2.29 -9.61
CA ARG A 702 5.50 -1.07 -9.19
C ARG A 702 4.18 -0.97 -9.92
N VAL A 703 3.10 -1.14 -9.17
CA VAL A 703 1.77 -1.37 -9.74
C VAL A 703 1.30 -0.25 -10.68
N LEU A 704 1.67 1.01 -10.42
CA LEU A 704 1.33 2.13 -11.28
C LEU A 704 2.26 2.26 -12.48
N ASP A 705 3.58 2.22 -12.23
CA ASP A 705 4.58 2.37 -13.28
C ASP A 705 4.49 1.21 -14.29
N HIS A 706 4.03 0.03 -13.82
CA HIS A 706 3.93 -1.20 -14.60
C HIS A 706 2.47 -1.66 -14.81
N ALA A 707 1.52 -0.72 -14.89
CA ALA A 707 0.08 -1.03 -15.01
C ALA A 707 -0.26 -1.89 -16.24
N GLU A 708 0.46 -1.69 -17.34
CA GLU A 708 0.31 -2.49 -18.56
C GLU A 708 0.75 -3.94 -18.34
N ILE A 709 1.88 -4.14 -17.64
CA ILE A 709 2.40 -5.47 -17.28
C ILE A 709 1.42 -6.20 -16.36
N VAL A 710 0.90 -5.51 -15.33
CA VAL A 710 -0.10 -6.09 -14.42
C VAL A 710 -1.36 -6.52 -15.16
N THR A 711 -1.82 -5.72 -16.12
CA THR A 711 -3.01 -6.03 -16.91
C THR A 711 -2.77 -7.21 -17.85
N ALA A 712 -1.67 -7.20 -18.58
CA ALA A 712 -1.32 -8.28 -19.51
C ALA A 712 -1.01 -9.61 -18.79
N SER A 713 -0.34 -9.54 -17.64
CA SER A 713 -0.01 -10.73 -16.83
C SER A 713 -1.24 -11.45 -16.30
N LYS A 714 -2.36 -10.75 -16.06
CA LYS A 714 -3.63 -11.38 -15.65
C LYS A 714 -4.14 -12.36 -16.68
N ASP A 715 -4.30 -11.92 -17.94
CA ASP A 715 -4.87 -12.75 -19.00
C ASP A 715 -3.98 -13.97 -19.28
N LEU A 716 -2.65 -13.77 -19.24
CA LEU A 716 -1.67 -14.84 -19.43
C LEU A 716 -1.69 -15.85 -18.28
N ALA A 717 -1.81 -15.38 -17.04
CA ALA A 717 -1.90 -16.25 -15.86
C ALA A 717 -3.18 -17.07 -15.83
N GLU A 718 -4.33 -16.44 -16.14
CA GLU A 718 -5.63 -17.13 -16.23
C GLU A 718 -5.60 -18.23 -17.28
N ARG A 719 -5.04 -17.95 -18.47
CA ARG A 719 -4.87 -18.94 -19.53
C ARG A 719 -3.94 -20.07 -19.09
N TRP A 720 -2.81 -19.78 -18.47
CA TRP A 720 -1.89 -20.81 -17.98
C TRP A 720 -2.54 -21.73 -16.96
N VAL A 721 -3.23 -21.18 -15.97
CA VAL A 721 -3.97 -21.97 -14.96
C VAL A 721 -5.11 -22.77 -15.58
N ALA A 722 -5.78 -22.27 -16.64
CA ALA A 722 -6.86 -22.96 -17.32
C ALA A 722 -6.36 -24.13 -18.16
N GLU A 723 -5.31 -23.90 -18.97
CA GLU A 723 -4.81 -24.88 -19.97
C GLU A 723 -3.89 -25.95 -19.34
N ALA A 724 -3.11 -25.60 -18.30
CA ALA A 724 -2.16 -26.51 -17.68
C ALA A 724 -2.21 -26.46 -16.12
N PRO A 725 -3.34 -26.82 -15.50
CA PRO A 725 -3.55 -26.72 -14.04
C PRO A 725 -2.60 -27.58 -13.19
N ASP A 726 -2.05 -28.64 -13.78
CA ASP A 726 -1.13 -29.57 -13.12
C ASP A 726 0.34 -29.28 -13.42
N ASP A 727 0.65 -28.16 -14.08
CA ASP A 727 2.04 -27.75 -14.35
C ASP A 727 2.79 -27.57 -13.01
N PRO A 728 3.89 -28.29 -12.77
CA PRO A 728 4.64 -28.19 -11.53
C PRO A 728 5.16 -26.78 -11.25
N ARG A 729 5.37 -25.97 -12.29
CA ARG A 729 5.80 -24.56 -12.14
C ARG A 729 4.71 -23.70 -11.50
N LEU A 730 3.41 -23.93 -11.81
CA LEU A 730 2.31 -23.22 -11.15
C LEU A 730 2.32 -23.44 -9.64
N LEU A 731 2.52 -24.69 -9.21
CA LEU A 731 2.54 -25.03 -7.80
C LEU A 731 3.74 -24.44 -7.07
N ASP A 732 4.88 -24.37 -7.74
CA ASP A 732 6.08 -23.74 -7.21
C ASP A 732 5.90 -22.20 -7.09
N VAL A 733 5.29 -21.56 -8.08
CA VAL A 733 4.97 -20.12 -8.05
C VAL A 733 4.04 -19.79 -6.88
N VAL A 734 2.97 -20.56 -6.69
CA VAL A 734 2.04 -20.36 -5.56
C VAL A 734 2.76 -20.55 -4.23
N THR A 735 3.56 -21.63 -4.11
CA THR A 735 4.34 -21.91 -2.89
C THR A 735 5.31 -20.77 -2.57
N ALA A 736 6.02 -20.22 -3.56
CA ALA A 736 6.96 -19.11 -3.38
C ALA A 736 6.23 -17.84 -2.89
N THR A 737 5.09 -17.52 -3.50
CA THR A 737 4.29 -16.35 -3.13
C THR A 737 3.72 -16.45 -1.72
N GLU A 738 3.24 -17.63 -1.32
CA GLU A 738 2.73 -17.88 0.04
C GLU A 738 3.81 -17.79 1.10
N MET A 739 5.01 -18.33 0.83
CA MET A 739 6.14 -18.22 1.75
C MET A 739 6.59 -16.77 1.98
N LEU A 740 6.59 -15.94 0.93
CA LEU A 740 6.88 -14.51 1.06
C LEU A 740 5.84 -13.79 1.94
N ALA A 741 4.56 -14.17 1.82
CA ALA A 741 3.49 -13.62 2.65
C ALA A 741 3.61 -14.04 4.13
N GLU A 742 3.94 -15.31 4.40
CA GLU A 742 4.15 -15.85 5.76
C GLU A 742 5.40 -15.26 6.43
N GLY A 743 6.50 -15.10 5.68
CA GLY A 743 7.76 -14.51 6.19
C GLY A 743 7.56 -13.08 6.69
N ASN A 744 6.79 -12.28 5.98
CA ASN A 744 6.47 -10.90 6.36
C ASN A 744 5.61 -10.83 7.64
N LEU A 745 4.76 -11.82 7.91
CA LEU A 745 3.98 -11.90 9.15
C LEU A 745 4.84 -12.24 10.38
N MET A 746 5.91 -13.04 10.21
CA MET A 746 6.81 -13.41 11.31
C MET A 746 7.81 -12.32 11.69
N GLU A 747 8.17 -11.41 10.78
CA GLU A 747 9.07 -10.28 11.08
C GLU A 747 8.38 -9.14 11.85
N GLN A 748 7.04 -9.16 11.93
CA GLN A 748 6.21 -8.13 12.59
C GLN A 748 5.66 -8.54 13.96
N GLY A 749 5.82 -9.77 14.40
CA GLY A 749 5.47 -10.31 15.73
C GLY A 749 6.68 -10.39 16.62
#